data_edb0cafb2ba25944ca311211fe16a482
#
_entry.id   edb0cafb2ba25944ca311211fe16a482
#
_cell.length_a   1.000
_cell.length_b   1.000
_cell.length_c   1.000
_cell.angle_alpha   90.00
_cell.angle_beta   90.00
_cell.angle_gamma   90.00
#
_symmetry.space_group_name_H-M   'P 1'
#
loop_
_entity.id
_entity.type
_entity.pdbx_description
1 polymer ?
#
loop_
_entity_poly.entity_id
_entity_poly.type
_entity_poly.pdbx_seq_one_letter_code
_entity_poly.pdbx_strand_id
1 'polypeptide(L)'
;MVTMIFAVAKTTATEMLSLVWFEAAMFCCAIVVYLAFSGGKVSLKSPQKAQAGHPKSPRSGEKDAAVQSVSKALRQGKLDDAVSQLAELSKDQLGGAFAAVAPKLLTVAAKEAEPQKAAELLGRFADFIEPRTLEAAVVEAQKRKDVATCAQLDRLSSQLAIVKSQKTFEVLAKAYSGDLVALRALMDAAGTPLSKAFAKAVLEASAVAKDVDLVVDVFERADPADAAALRAFAEQAAANVATSAEEAPSHGTSGPKGAAGQASEIRTLGRAGNLAGAIALFESLPAAGGRPGTLLVNTIIDACVECGDLEAASDYVAKARQRGVADAVSFNTLMKGFLAAGKEAEANQVLEELSKAGIQATQASYHGLLHARVLAQDRRGAWCLIDKMAAAGVSPNAVTCSILLKMVTSPRDAPDVPRVMKLVEAVEDPVDEVLLTSILEACLRTGRLDLVSQVLERNLRSGRGATLSSPMYGSMIKTFGQARNVPRVWGLWHDMAARRVQPTAITLGCMMEALVINNHAEDAWQLLRETWEKEDQRHLVNTVTYTTLLKGFARQPEKVTAMYEEMKARGIQCNTITYNTLLNAFAQCRAMHRVAQVLEDMRAATPPVEPDVVTYSTLIKGFCSSGNLDRALGLLEEMEKDGKHAPDEMMYNSLLDGCAKEQRLNEALQLVDRMRQTGVAPSNYTLSMLVKLLGRCRKLTQAFSMLESLTAEFNFRPNIQVYTCLIQACFHNRQPSKAVALLERILADGARPDEKTYTVLVTGLVQLGQTEKAAQIALRSFEDEPPVGVDARCYEELRARLTSGPETGKRLLAELDAARARGAAPRQQAAGRPVARGAPGSAPGTTKAAANPERG
;
A
#
# COMPACT_ATOMS: atom_id res chain seq x y z
N MET A 1 -15.96 32.18 9.56
CA MET A 1 -16.54 31.04 8.86
C MET A 1 -15.56 30.36 7.90
N VAL A 2 -14.84 31.09 7.05
CA VAL A 2 -13.84 30.54 6.10
C VAL A 2 -12.63 29.91 6.82
N THR A 3 -12.15 30.51 7.91
CA THR A 3 -11.04 29.95 8.73
C THR A 3 -11.41 28.70 9.52
N MET A 4 -12.68 28.49 9.83
CA MET A 4 -13.17 27.32 10.53
C MET A 4 -13.33 26.10 9.59
N ILE A 5 -13.66 26.33 8.32
CA ILE A 5 -13.74 25.30 7.29
C ILE A 5 -12.32 24.78 6.96
N PHE A 6 -11.31 25.65 6.98
CA PHE A 6 -9.92 25.24 6.79
C PHE A 6 -9.34 24.44 7.95
N ALA A 7 -9.79 24.67 9.19
CA ALA A 7 -9.32 23.92 10.36
C ALA A 7 -9.93 22.51 10.39
N VAL A 8 -11.21 22.36 10.07
CA VAL A 8 -11.88 21.04 9.99
C VAL A 8 -11.38 20.24 8.79
N ALA A 9 -11.10 20.88 7.65
CA ALA A 9 -10.50 20.23 6.51
C ALA A 9 -9.07 19.76 6.79
N LYS A 10 -8.32 20.45 7.65
CA LYS A 10 -6.93 20.09 8.00
C LYS A 10 -6.87 18.92 8.99
N THR A 11 -7.82 18.79 9.91
CA THR A 11 -7.89 17.64 10.85
C THR A 11 -8.42 16.38 10.18
N THR A 12 -9.41 16.49 9.32
CA THR A 12 -9.88 15.34 8.52
C THR A 12 -8.85 14.93 7.45
N ALA A 13 -8.08 15.88 6.89
CA ALA A 13 -7.00 15.56 5.98
C ALA A 13 -5.82 14.86 6.66
N THR A 14 -5.48 15.21 7.92
CA THR A 14 -4.42 14.52 8.67
C THR A 14 -4.83 13.13 9.14
N GLU A 15 -6.09 12.90 9.50
CA GLU A 15 -6.61 11.57 9.83
C GLU A 15 -6.73 10.69 8.56
N MET A 16 -7.16 11.25 7.44
CA MET A 16 -7.17 10.56 6.15
C MET A 16 -5.74 10.32 5.62
N LEU A 17 -4.80 11.26 5.82
CA LEU A 17 -3.40 11.06 5.47
C LEU A 17 -2.77 9.95 6.30
N SER A 18 -3.10 9.82 7.60
CA SER A 18 -2.57 8.75 8.44
C SER A 18 -3.09 7.36 8.03
N LEU A 19 -4.34 7.26 7.56
CA LEU A 19 -4.89 6.01 7.02
C LEU A 19 -4.27 5.67 5.64
N VAL A 20 -4.14 6.67 4.76
CA VAL A 20 -3.51 6.50 3.43
C VAL A 20 -2.01 6.24 3.56
N TRP A 21 -1.32 6.86 4.55
CA TRP A 21 0.07 6.54 4.86
C TRP A 21 0.25 5.13 5.41
N PHE A 22 -0.69 4.64 6.18
CA PHE A 22 -0.66 3.26 6.68
C PHE A 22 -0.87 2.25 5.54
N GLU A 23 -1.79 2.52 4.62
CA GLU A 23 -1.98 1.68 3.42
C GLU A 23 -0.81 1.82 2.42
N ALA A 24 -0.29 3.04 2.22
CA ALA A 24 0.90 3.27 1.40
C ALA A 24 2.16 2.65 2.02
N ALA A 25 2.32 2.71 3.34
CA ALA A 25 3.40 2.03 4.05
C ALA A 25 3.27 0.50 3.96
N MET A 26 2.07 -0.05 4.05
CA MET A 26 1.80 -1.48 3.83
C MET A 26 2.07 -1.89 2.37
N PHE A 27 1.74 -1.01 1.41
CA PHE A 27 2.01 -1.25 -0.01
C PHE A 27 3.51 -1.09 -0.33
N CYS A 28 4.18 -0.12 0.26
CA CYS A 28 5.64 0.02 0.17
C CYS A 28 6.36 -1.13 0.89
N CYS A 29 5.87 -1.59 2.03
CA CYS A 29 6.39 -2.80 2.69
C CYS A 29 6.17 -4.05 1.83
N ALA A 30 5.03 -4.20 1.16
CA ALA A 30 4.78 -5.28 0.22
C ALA A 30 5.70 -5.21 -1.01
N ILE A 31 5.97 -4.01 -1.53
CA ILE A 31 6.93 -3.77 -2.61
C ILE A 31 8.37 -4.01 -2.14
N VAL A 32 8.73 -3.58 -0.94
CA VAL A 32 10.06 -3.84 -0.36
C VAL A 32 10.25 -5.32 -0.07
N VAL A 33 9.23 -6.01 0.41
CA VAL A 33 9.22 -7.46 0.59
C VAL A 33 9.30 -8.17 -0.77
N TYR A 34 8.53 -7.72 -1.77
CA TYR A 34 8.62 -8.24 -3.13
C TYR A 34 9.99 -7.99 -3.78
N LEU A 35 10.58 -6.80 -3.58
CA LEU A 35 11.93 -6.48 -4.07
C LEU A 35 13.04 -7.18 -3.28
N ALA A 36 12.85 -7.45 -1.99
CA ALA A 36 13.78 -8.24 -1.18
C ALA A 36 13.77 -9.73 -1.58
N PHE A 37 12.61 -10.27 -1.97
CA PHE A 37 12.51 -11.63 -2.52
C PHE A 37 12.88 -11.74 -3.99
N SER A 38 12.90 -10.62 -4.75
CA SER A 38 13.34 -10.60 -6.16
C SER A 38 14.82 -10.26 -6.36
N GLY A 39 15.63 -10.26 -5.31
CA GLY A 39 17.11 -10.33 -5.42
C GLY A 39 17.84 -9.04 -5.76
N GLY A 40 17.28 -7.86 -5.52
CA GLY A 40 17.97 -6.58 -5.74
C GLY A 40 18.82 -6.15 -4.53
N LYS A 41 20.13 -6.39 -4.56
CA LYS A 41 21.09 -5.90 -3.55
C LYS A 41 21.40 -4.42 -3.78
N VAL A 42 20.98 -3.55 -2.89
CA VAL A 42 21.54 -2.20 -2.74
C VAL A 42 22.65 -2.25 -1.69
N SER A 43 23.88 -1.98 -2.12
CA SER A 43 25.07 -1.93 -1.27
C SER A 43 25.22 -0.55 -0.68
N LEU A 44 25.05 -0.41 0.63
CA LEU A 44 25.51 0.75 1.39
C LEU A 44 26.81 0.39 2.13
N LYS A 45 27.87 1.14 1.83
CA LYS A 45 29.16 1.06 2.50
C LYS A 45 29.09 1.67 3.89
N SER A 46 29.59 0.94 4.89
CA SER A 46 30.00 1.53 6.16
C SER A 46 31.45 1.19 6.49
N PRO A 47 32.19 2.07 7.21
CA PRO A 47 33.63 1.92 7.43
C PRO A 47 33.94 1.00 8.62
N GLN A 48 35.07 0.30 8.46
CA GLN A 48 35.70 -0.58 9.46
C GLN A 48 36.12 0.15 10.72
N LYS A 49 35.89 -0.47 11.87
CA LYS A 49 36.85 -0.42 13.00
C LYS A 49 36.99 -1.79 13.69
N ALA A 50 38.22 -2.06 14.08
CA ALA A 50 38.76 -3.32 14.44
C ALA A 50 38.65 -3.67 15.94
N GLN A 51 38.80 -5.00 16.23
CA GLN A 51 39.32 -5.68 17.43
C GLN A 51 38.34 -5.87 18.60
N ALA A 52 38.17 -7.04 19.20
CA ALA A 52 39.09 -8.07 19.64
C ALA A 52 38.34 -9.38 19.91
N GLY A 53 39.04 -10.50 19.81
CA GLY A 53 38.51 -11.82 19.76
C GLY A 53 38.23 -12.54 21.09
N HIS A 54 37.47 -13.62 20.94
CA HIS A 54 37.62 -14.88 21.70
C HIS A 54 37.11 -16.06 20.84
N PRO A 55 37.57 -17.30 21.07
CA PRO A 55 37.73 -18.31 20.03
C PRO A 55 36.47 -19.13 19.77
N LYS A 56 36.14 -19.25 18.48
CA LYS A 56 35.12 -20.18 17.98
C LYS A 56 35.76 -21.41 17.36
N SER A 57 35.08 -22.53 17.48
CA SER A 57 35.42 -23.82 16.99
C SER A 57 35.82 -23.87 15.52
N PRO A 58 36.81 -24.71 15.12
CA PRO A 58 37.47 -24.59 13.81
C PRO A 58 36.79 -25.45 12.76
N ARG A 59 35.66 -25.04 12.15
CA ARG A 59 35.10 -25.68 10.94
C ARG A 59 34.21 -24.79 10.05
N SER A 60 33.78 -23.62 10.44
CA SER A 60 32.98 -22.70 9.60
C SER A 60 33.74 -21.51 9.06
N GLY A 61 34.78 -21.05 9.72
CA GLY A 61 35.53 -19.85 9.36
C GLY A 61 36.43 -19.97 8.10
N GLU A 62 36.91 -21.16 7.79
CA GLU A 62 37.76 -21.39 6.62
C GLU A 62 36.98 -21.37 5.30
N LYS A 63 35.72 -21.89 5.30
CA LYS A 63 34.85 -21.89 4.11
C LYS A 63 34.46 -20.47 3.70
N ASP A 64 34.12 -19.62 4.68
CA ASP A 64 33.71 -18.25 4.40
C ASP A 64 34.89 -17.38 3.93
N ALA A 65 36.11 -17.62 4.43
CA ALA A 65 37.32 -16.93 4.03
C ALA A 65 37.71 -17.28 2.57
N ALA A 66 37.61 -18.56 2.20
CA ALA A 66 37.90 -19.02 0.84
C ALA A 66 36.89 -18.46 -0.18
N VAL A 67 35.59 -18.48 0.10
CA VAL A 67 34.53 -17.88 -0.73
C VAL A 67 34.73 -16.37 -0.89
N GLN A 68 35.16 -15.67 0.16
CA GLN A 68 35.46 -14.23 0.09
C GLN A 68 36.71 -13.95 -0.74
N SER A 69 37.77 -14.79 -0.66
CA SER A 69 39.00 -14.65 -1.42
C SER A 69 38.73 -14.85 -2.92
N VAL A 70 38.04 -15.94 -3.30
CA VAL A 70 37.64 -16.24 -4.68
C VAL A 70 36.72 -15.13 -5.22
N SER A 71 35.74 -14.67 -4.44
CA SER A 71 34.85 -13.56 -4.82
C SER A 71 35.61 -12.25 -5.06
N LYS A 72 36.71 -12.02 -4.34
CA LYS A 72 37.58 -10.85 -4.52
C LYS A 72 38.38 -10.97 -5.83
N ALA A 73 38.95 -12.12 -6.13
CA ALA A 73 39.66 -12.36 -7.40
C ALA A 73 38.72 -12.19 -8.61
N LEU A 74 37.48 -12.73 -8.52
CA LEU A 74 36.46 -12.55 -9.57
C LEU A 74 35.99 -11.10 -9.75
N ARG A 75 35.94 -10.29 -8.67
CA ARG A 75 35.64 -8.84 -8.79
C ARG A 75 36.75 -8.07 -9.49
N GLN A 76 37.97 -8.58 -9.44
CA GLN A 76 39.15 -7.99 -10.11
C GLN A 76 39.32 -8.51 -11.56
N GLY A 77 38.43 -9.40 -12.01
CA GLY A 77 38.51 -9.99 -13.34
C GLY A 77 39.64 -11.05 -13.50
N LYS A 78 40.22 -11.53 -12.42
CA LYS A 78 41.35 -12.48 -12.47
C LYS A 78 40.83 -13.93 -12.41
N LEU A 79 40.63 -14.54 -13.57
CA LEU A 79 40.11 -15.89 -13.68
C LEU A 79 41.10 -16.96 -13.17
N ASP A 80 42.36 -16.87 -13.54
CA ASP A 80 43.43 -17.78 -13.14
C ASP A 80 43.63 -17.85 -11.63
N ASP A 81 43.63 -16.70 -10.93
CA ASP A 81 43.75 -16.62 -9.49
C ASP A 81 42.53 -17.24 -8.81
N ALA A 82 41.31 -17.01 -9.34
CA ALA A 82 40.09 -17.57 -8.79
C ALA A 82 40.01 -19.08 -8.94
N VAL A 83 40.41 -19.62 -10.09
CA VAL A 83 40.45 -21.04 -10.36
C VAL A 83 41.52 -21.75 -9.52
N SER A 84 42.71 -21.16 -9.37
CA SER A 84 43.78 -21.68 -8.51
C SER A 84 43.32 -21.79 -7.05
N GLN A 85 42.67 -20.77 -6.51
CA GLN A 85 42.12 -20.78 -5.16
C GLN A 85 40.99 -21.83 -4.96
N LEU A 86 40.19 -22.06 -5.99
CA LEU A 86 39.17 -23.13 -5.95
C LEU A 86 39.80 -24.52 -6.03
N ALA A 87 40.91 -24.70 -6.76
CA ALA A 87 41.59 -25.97 -6.87
C ALA A 87 42.32 -26.39 -5.56
N GLU A 88 42.64 -25.46 -4.68
CA GLU A 88 43.24 -25.74 -3.35
C GLU A 88 42.23 -26.28 -2.33
N LEU A 89 40.89 -26.19 -2.62
CA LEU A 89 39.85 -26.66 -1.72
C LEU A 89 39.65 -28.18 -1.80
N SER A 90 39.42 -28.83 -0.67
CA SER A 90 39.05 -30.26 -0.65
C SER A 90 37.69 -30.50 -1.29
N LYS A 91 37.46 -31.73 -1.83
CA LYS A 91 36.18 -32.07 -2.52
C LYS A 91 34.94 -31.77 -1.67
N ASP A 92 34.99 -31.98 -0.36
CA ASP A 92 33.88 -31.69 0.57
C ASP A 92 33.66 -30.19 0.85
N GLN A 93 34.68 -29.38 0.65
CA GLN A 93 34.60 -27.92 0.80
C GLN A 93 34.20 -27.23 -0.53
N LEU A 94 34.59 -27.84 -1.64
CA LEU A 94 34.41 -27.30 -3.00
C LEU A 94 32.92 -27.16 -3.35
N GLY A 95 32.06 -28.14 -3.10
CA GLY A 95 30.67 -28.15 -3.52
C GLY A 95 29.88 -26.91 -3.03
N GLY A 96 29.96 -26.59 -1.72
CA GLY A 96 29.24 -25.44 -1.16
C GLY A 96 29.87 -24.08 -1.50
N ALA A 97 31.19 -24.00 -1.55
CA ALA A 97 31.93 -22.78 -1.95
C ALA A 97 31.74 -22.47 -3.43
N PHE A 98 31.76 -23.49 -4.27
CA PHE A 98 31.60 -23.37 -5.72
C PHE A 98 30.21 -22.87 -6.11
N ALA A 99 29.14 -23.46 -5.56
CA ALA A 99 27.77 -23.04 -5.85
C ALA A 99 27.52 -21.54 -5.58
N ALA A 100 28.20 -20.96 -4.59
CA ALA A 100 28.06 -19.55 -4.26
C ALA A 100 28.73 -18.58 -5.24
N VAL A 101 29.81 -19.04 -5.93
CA VAL A 101 30.63 -18.19 -6.81
C VAL A 101 30.52 -18.54 -8.30
N ALA A 102 30.00 -19.71 -8.62
CA ALA A 102 29.93 -20.24 -9.97
C ALA A 102 29.22 -19.35 -11.00
N PRO A 103 28.07 -18.67 -10.74
CA PRO A 103 27.47 -17.75 -11.73
C PRO A 103 28.41 -16.59 -12.11
N LYS A 104 29.17 -16.08 -11.14
CA LYS A 104 30.14 -14.99 -11.38
C LYS A 104 31.38 -15.51 -12.07
N LEU A 105 31.83 -16.72 -11.72
CA LEU A 105 32.95 -17.39 -12.36
C LEU A 105 32.67 -17.56 -13.86
N LEU A 106 31.52 -18.10 -14.25
CA LEU A 106 31.08 -18.24 -15.61
C LEU A 106 31.00 -16.90 -16.36
N THR A 107 30.51 -15.86 -15.68
CA THR A 107 30.39 -14.51 -16.27
C THR A 107 31.77 -13.87 -16.51
N VAL A 108 32.76 -14.13 -15.65
CA VAL A 108 34.12 -13.64 -15.82
C VAL A 108 34.83 -14.44 -16.90
N ALA A 109 34.68 -15.76 -16.91
CA ALA A 109 35.23 -16.65 -17.93
C ALA A 109 34.70 -16.32 -19.34
N ALA A 110 33.42 -15.93 -19.47
CA ALA A 110 32.84 -15.49 -20.75
C ALA A 110 33.38 -14.13 -21.24
N LYS A 111 34.09 -13.37 -20.41
CA LYS A 111 34.72 -12.08 -20.77
C LYS A 111 36.21 -12.21 -21.02
N GLU A 112 36.77 -13.42 -20.88
CA GLU A 112 38.18 -13.68 -21.13
C GLU A 112 38.47 -13.54 -22.62
N ALA A 113 39.65 -12.99 -22.96
CA ALA A 113 40.06 -12.77 -24.33
C ALA A 113 40.34 -14.09 -25.09
N GLU A 114 40.70 -15.13 -24.34
CA GLU A 114 41.00 -16.48 -24.89
C GLU A 114 39.97 -17.51 -24.44
N PRO A 115 38.87 -17.75 -25.20
CA PRO A 115 37.77 -18.65 -24.80
C PRO A 115 38.22 -20.12 -24.57
N GLN A 116 39.22 -20.58 -25.29
CA GLN A 116 39.78 -21.95 -25.15
C GLN A 116 40.46 -22.13 -23.79
N LYS A 117 41.23 -21.14 -23.33
CA LYS A 117 41.88 -21.15 -22.06
C LYS A 117 40.84 -21.10 -20.90
N ALA A 118 39.77 -20.32 -21.07
CA ALA A 118 38.67 -20.30 -20.10
C ALA A 118 37.97 -21.66 -20.02
N ALA A 119 37.74 -22.35 -21.13
CA ALA A 119 37.15 -23.69 -21.15
C ALA A 119 38.07 -24.75 -20.49
N GLU A 120 39.38 -24.72 -20.75
CA GLU A 120 40.35 -25.61 -20.10
C GLU A 120 40.42 -25.40 -18.60
N LEU A 121 40.45 -24.16 -18.15
CA LEU A 121 40.44 -23.82 -16.74
C LEU A 121 39.18 -24.31 -16.01
N LEU A 122 38.00 -24.10 -16.63
CA LEU A 122 36.72 -24.53 -16.09
C LEU A 122 36.41 -26.00 -16.26
N GLY A 123 37.07 -26.69 -17.20
CA GLY A 123 36.89 -28.12 -17.47
C GLY A 123 37.11 -29.00 -16.23
N ARG A 124 37.96 -28.57 -15.29
CA ARG A 124 38.23 -29.25 -14.02
C ARG A 124 37.04 -29.21 -13.06
N PHE A 125 36.10 -28.28 -13.28
CA PHE A 125 34.93 -28.05 -12.44
C PHE A 125 33.62 -28.30 -13.19
N ALA A 126 33.64 -28.85 -14.39
CA ALA A 126 32.45 -29.06 -15.22
C ALA A 126 31.36 -29.87 -14.49
N ASP A 127 31.75 -30.90 -13.75
CA ASP A 127 30.83 -31.76 -12.97
C ASP A 127 30.12 -31.04 -11.80
N PHE A 128 30.63 -29.89 -11.41
CA PHE A 128 30.05 -29.07 -10.32
C PHE A 128 29.18 -27.91 -10.84
N ILE A 129 29.13 -27.70 -12.18
CA ILE A 129 28.33 -26.63 -12.80
C ILE A 129 26.93 -27.16 -13.08
N GLU A 130 25.99 -26.88 -12.19
CA GLU A 130 24.60 -27.25 -12.39
C GLU A 130 23.94 -26.38 -13.49
N PRO A 131 22.90 -26.91 -14.19
CA PRO A 131 22.12 -26.13 -15.18
C PRO A 131 21.55 -24.81 -14.64
N ARG A 132 21.19 -24.75 -13.36
CA ARG A 132 20.71 -23.53 -12.69
C ARG A 132 21.78 -22.44 -12.57
N THR A 133 23.03 -22.82 -12.48
CA THR A 133 24.18 -21.91 -12.40
C THR A 133 24.40 -21.19 -13.72
N LEU A 134 24.35 -21.96 -14.82
CA LEU A 134 24.39 -21.40 -16.17
C LEU A 134 23.20 -20.48 -16.46
N GLU A 135 21.98 -20.90 -16.07
CA GLU A 135 20.78 -20.10 -16.17
C GLU A 135 20.94 -18.74 -15.47
N ALA A 136 21.46 -18.75 -14.24
CA ALA A 136 21.68 -17.51 -13.47
C ALA A 136 22.68 -16.56 -14.17
N ALA A 137 23.76 -17.11 -14.75
CA ALA A 137 24.76 -16.32 -15.49
C ALA A 137 24.19 -15.72 -16.77
N VAL A 138 23.43 -16.50 -17.56
CA VAL A 138 22.79 -16.04 -18.81
C VAL A 138 21.70 -15.00 -18.53
N VAL A 139 20.86 -15.20 -17.52
CA VAL A 139 19.83 -14.22 -17.10
C VAL A 139 20.46 -12.90 -16.66
N GLU A 140 21.59 -12.95 -15.94
CA GLU A 140 22.31 -11.73 -15.52
C GLU A 140 22.95 -10.99 -16.71
N ALA A 141 23.52 -11.70 -17.68
CA ALA A 141 24.04 -11.12 -18.91
C ALA A 141 22.91 -10.49 -19.75
N GLN A 142 21.77 -11.16 -19.88
CA GLN A 142 20.60 -10.65 -20.59
C GLN A 142 20.01 -9.39 -19.94
N LYS A 143 19.92 -9.33 -18.62
CA LYS A 143 19.49 -8.12 -17.90
C LYS A 143 20.35 -6.90 -18.20
N ARG A 144 21.64 -7.13 -18.47
CA ARG A 144 22.60 -6.08 -18.85
C ARG A 144 22.60 -5.80 -20.35
N LYS A 145 21.78 -6.52 -21.13
CA LYS A 145 21.74 -6.47 -22.61
C LYS A 145 23.11 -6.76 -23.27
N ASP A 146 23.92 -7.59 -22.62
CA ASP A 146 25.27 -7.97 -23.08
C ASP A 146 25.16 -9.24 -23.91
N VAL A 147 24.81 -9.09 -25.20
CA VAL A 147 24.62 -10.18 -26.14
C VAL A 147 25.93 -10.94 -26.39
N ALA A 148 27.06 -10.25 -26.38
CA ALA A 148 28.38 -10.89 -26.58
C ALA A 148 28.68 -11.86 -25.41
N THR A 149 28.44 -11.48 -24.20
CA THR A 149 28.59 -12.37 -23.01
C THR A 149 27.61 -13.55 -23.08
N CYS A 150 26.34 -13.35 -23.52
CA CYS A 150 25.39 -14.44 -23.72
C CYS A 150 25.88 -15.47 -24.74
N ALA A 151 26.40 -15.01 -25.88
CA ALA A 151 26.96 -15.89 -26.94
C ALA A 151 28.18 -16.66 -26.45
N GLN A 152 29.04 -16.05 -25.67
CA GLN A 152 30.20 -16.74 -25.08
C GLN A 152 29.82 -17.74 -24.00
N LEU A 153 28.83 -17.45 -23.15
CA LEU A 153 28.27 -18.42 -22.19
C LEU A 153 27.66 -19.63 -22.91
N ASP A 154 27.00 -19.41 -24.03
CA ASP A 154 26.42 -20.46 -24.84
C ASP A 154 27.52 -21.37 -25.44
N ARG A 155 28.59 -20.79 -26.00
CA ARG A 155 29.76 -21.53 -26.50
C ARG A 155 30.45 -22.30 -25.38
N LEU A 156 30.73 -21.67 -24.24
CA LEU A 156 31.33 -22.32 -23.07
C LEU A 156 30.47 -23.47 -22.56
N SER A 157 29.15 -23.32 -22.52
CA SER A 157 28.24 -24.38 -22.09
C SER A 157 28.31 -25.59 -23.02
N SER A 158 28.50 -25.38 -24.34
CA SER A 158 28.62 -26.43 -25.31
C SER A 158 29.99 -27.11 -25.24
N GLN A 159 31.08 -26.34 -25.01
CA GLN A 159 32.42 -26.86 -24.82
C GLN A 159 32.59 -27.71 -23.56
N LEU A 160 31.89 -27.32 -22.47
CA LEU A 160 31.92 -28.00 -21.19
C LEU A 160 30.82 -29.06 -21.03
N ALA A 161 30.05 -29.36 -22.10
CA ALA A 161 28.93 -30.30 -22.15
C ALA A 161 27.88 -30.06 -21.02
N ILE A 162 27.66 -28.80 -20.62
CA ILE A 162 26.69 -28.45 -19.58
C ILE A 162 25.28 -28.50 -20.18
N VAL A 163 24.38 -29.24 -19.51
CA VAL A 163 22.97 -29.33 -19.91
C VAL A 163 22.28 -27.98 -19.71
N LYS A 164 21.66 -27.46 -20.78
CA LYS A 164 20.90 -26.19 -20.72
C LYS A 164 19.47 -26.42 -20.21
N SER A 165 19.00 -25.59 -19.28
CA SER A 165 17.61 -25.62 -18.84
C SER A 165 16.69 -25.03 -19.90
N GLN A 166 15.38 -25.36 -19.88
CA GLN A 166 14.38 -24.75 -20.78
C GLN A 166 14.39 -23.23 -20.71
N LYS A 167 14.59 -22.69 -19.53
CA LYS A 167 14.65 -21.25 -19.30
C LYS A 167 15.94 -20.63 -19.86
N THR A 168 17.05 -21.36 -19.86
CA THR A 168 18.30 -20.94 -20.53
C THR A 168 18.07 -20.79 -22.03
N PHE A 169 17.41 -21.76 -22.69
CA PHE A 169 17.06 -21.70 -24.11
C PHE A 169 16.15 -20.47 -24.39
N GLU A 170 15.14 -20.21 -23.58
CA GLU A 170 14.25 -19.04 -23.72
C GLU A 170 15.01 -17.70 -23.66
N VAL A 171 15.91 -17.57 -22.68
CA VAL A 171 16.69 -16.32 -22.48
C VAL A 171 17.70 -16.12 -23.60
N LEU A 172 18.35 -17.18 -24.05
CA LEU A 172 19.28 -17.13 -25.20
C LEU A 172 18.55 -16.79 -26.52
N ALA A 173 17.34 -17.33 -26.77
CA ALA A 173 16.55 -16.96 -27.95
C ALA A 173 16.22 -15.47 -27.99
N LYS A 174 15.86 -14.89 -26.83
CA LYS A 174 15.65 -13.44 -26.69
C LYS A 174 16.95 -12.62 -26.92
N ALA A 175 18.09 -13.16 -26.51
CA ALA A 175 19.39 -12.50 -26.75
C ALA A 175 19.80 -12.55 -28.23
N TYR A 176 19.45 -13.63 -28.94
CA TYR A 176 19.78 -13.86 -30.37
C TYR A 176 18.69 -13.32 -31.32
N SER A 177 17.79 -12.44 -30.90
CA SER A 177 16.70 -11.94 -31.73
C SER A 177 17.13 -11.28 -33.05
N GLY A 178 18.42 -10.97 -33.24
CA GLY A 178 18.99 -10.45 -34.49
C GLY A 178 19.92 -11.43 -35.24
N ASP A 179 20.16 -12.63 -34.71
CA ASP A 179 21.09 -13.62 -35.28
C ASP A 179 20.38 -14.96 -35.60
N LEU A 180 19.88 -15.09 -36.82
CA LEU A 180 19.13 -16.25 -37.29
C LEU A 180 19.95 -17.55 -37.28
N VAL A 181 21.28 -17.47 -37.52
CA VAL A 181 22.15 -18.64 -37.51
C VAL A 181 22.30 -19.20 -36.12
N ALA A 182 22.48 -18.31 -35.13
CA ALA A 182 22.54 -18.70 -33.72
C ALA A 182 21.20 -19.26 -33.22
N LEU A 183 20.07 -18.68 -33.67
CA LEU A 183 18.74 -19.18 -33.33
C LEU A 183 18.46 -20.59 -33.86
N ARG A 184 18.83 -20.89 -35.14
CA ARG A 184 18.68 -22.23 -35.71
C ARG A 184 19.56 -23.25 -34.97
N ALA A 185 20.82 -22.92 -34.70
CA ALA A 185 21.70 -23.77 -33.90
C ALA A 185 21.16 -24.02 -32.48
N LEU A 186 20.54 -23.01 -31.88
CA LEU A 186 19.93 -23.12 -30.55
C LEU A 186 18.68 -24.03 -30.58
N MET A 187 17.88 -23.97 -31.66
CA MET A 187 16.72 -24.86 -31.87
C MET A 187 17.15 -26.31 -32.04
N ASP A 188 18.21 -26.55 -32.78
CA ASP A 188 18.76 -27.91 -32.99
C ASP A 188 19.28 -28.48 -31.67
N ALA A 189 19.84 -27.67 -30.79
CA ALA A 189 20.32 -28.09 -29.49
C ALA A 189 19.19 -28.27 -28.45
N ALA A 190 18.02 -27.68 -28.66
CA ALA A 190 16.91 -27.73 -27.68
C ALA A 190 16.12 -29.06 -27.67
N GLY A 191 16.23 -29.87 -28.76
CA GLY A 191 15.48 -31.12 -28.90
C GLY A 191 14.00 -30.92 -29.24
N THR A 192 13.26 -32.02 -29.35
CA THR A 192 11.80 -32.02 -29.65
C THR A 192 11.06 -32.80 -28.56
N PRO A 193 9.86 -32.34 -28.11
CA PRO A 193 9.15 -31.10 -28.50
C PRO A 193 9.70 -29.82 -27.86
N LEU A 194 9.58 -28.69 -28.56
CA LEU A 194 10.00 -27.38 -28.04
C LEU A 194 9.03 -26.91 -26.97
N SER A 195 9.57 -26.34 -25.88
CA SER A 195 8.70 -25.74 -24.85
C SER A 195 7.97 -24.50 -25.38
N LYS A 196 6.73 -24.28 -24.93
CA LYS A 196 5.88 -23.16 -25.35
C LYS A 196 6.55 -21.79 -25.20
N ALA A 197 7.31 -21.58 -24.11
CA ALA A 197 7.99 -20.33 -23.82
C ALA A 197 9.15 -20.08 -24.79
N PHE A 198 9.92 -21.11 -25.08
CA PHE A 198 11.03 -21.04 -26.06
C PHE A 198 10.49 -20.86 -27.48
N ALA A 199 9.47 -21.62 -27.89
CA ALA A 199 8.81 -21.48 -29.19
C ALA A 199 8.30 -20.06 -29.44
N LYS A 200 7.66 -19.42 -28.42
CA LYS A 200 7.24 -18.01 -28.49
C LYS A 200 8.43 -17.05 -28.67
N ALA A 201 9.52 -17.24 -27.93
CA ALA A 201 10.69 -16.37 -28.06
C ALA A 201 11.33 -16.47 -29.46
N VAL A 202 11.37 -17.67 -30.04
CA VAL A 202 11.85 -17.86 -31.42
C VAL A 202 10.90 -17.27 -32.46
N LEU A 203 9.56 -17.41 -32.30
CA LEU A 203 8.55 -16.80 -33.16
C LEU A 203 8.63 -15.27 -33.15
N GLU A 204 8.87 -14.68 -31.99
CA GLU A 204 9.06 -13.24 -31.83
C GLU A 204 10.32 -12.75 -32.60
N ALA A 205 11.41 -13.48 -32.46
CA ALA A 205 12.65 -13.22 -33.20
C ALA A 205 12.51 -13.42 -34.71
N SER A 206 11.81 -14.48 -35.14
CA SER A 206 11.58 -14.78 -36.58
C SER A 206 10.65 -13.74 -37.23
N ALA A 207 9.64 -13.23 -36.49
CA ALA A 207 8.77 -12.18 -36.97
C ALA A 207 9.55 -10.87 -37.24
N VAL A 208 10.48 -10.52 -36.35
CA VAL A 208 11.37 -9.35 -36.51
C VAL A 208 12.30 -9.54 -37.73
N ALA A 209 12.83 -10.74 -37.93
CA ALA A 209 13.74 -11.06 -39.01
C ALA A 209 13.03 -11.37 -40.35
N LYS A 210 11.69 -11.51 -40.35
CA LYS A 210 10.86 -11.91 -41.52
C LYS A 210 11.26 -13.28 -42.11
N ASP A 211 11.74 -14.20 -41.28
CA ASP A 211 12.15 -15.54 -41.70
C ASP A 211 10.98 -16.52 -41.53
N VAL A 212 10.35 -16.86 -42.65
CA VAL A 212 9.19 -17.77 -42.73
C VAL A 212 9.61 -19.23 -42.49
N ASP A 213 10.80 -19.61 -42.94
CA ASP A 213 11.29 -21.00 -42.79
C ASP A 213 11.48 -21.32 -41.28
N LEU A 214 11.98 -20.36 -40.49
CA LEU A 214 12.14 -20.53 -39.05
C LEU A 214 10.79 -20.66 -38.34
N VAL A 215 9.76 -19.98 -38.85
CA VAL A 215 8.38 -20.11 -38.30
C VAL A 215 7.85 -21.52 -38.56
N VAL A 216 8.08 -22.08 -39.77
CA VAL A 216 7.67 -23.45 -40.12
C VAL A 216 8.39 -24.47 -39.21
N ASP A 217 9.70 -24.35 -39.07
CA ASP A 217 10.52 -25.19 -38.20
C ASP A 217 10.03 -25.21 -36.75
N VAL A 218 9.59 -24.07 -36.22
CA VAL A 218 9.02 -23.98 -34.86
C VAL A 218 7.71 -24.77 -34.75
N PHE A 219 6.83 -24.67 -35.77
CA PHE A 219 5.55 -25.39 -35.75
C PHE A 219 5.72 -26.90 -35.95
N GLU A 220 6.71 -27.34 -36.69
CA GLU A 220 7.02 -28.76 -36.87
C GLU A 220 7.60 -29.41 -35.60
N ARG A 221 8.30 -28.64 -34.79
CA ARG A 221 8.98 -29.11 -33.56
C ARG A 221 8.22 -28.79 -32.27
N ALA A 222 7.13 -28.01 -32.31
CA ALA A 222 6.33 -27.66 -31.18
C ALA A 222 5.33 -28.77 -30.78
N ASP A 223 4.87 -28.76 -29.51
CA ASP A 223 3.85 -29.70 -29.09
C ASP A 223 2.52 -29.42 -29.85
N PRO A 224 1.86 -30.44 -30.45
CA PRO A 224 0.58 -30.29 -31.14
C PRO A 224 -0.50 -29.65 -30.28
N ALA A 225 -0.47 -29.87 -28.95
CA ALA A 225 -1.40 -29.26 -27.98
C ALA A 225 -1.27 -27.73 -27.89
N ASP A 226 -0.07 -27.20 -28.15
CA ASP A 226 0.22 -25.76 -28.10
C ASP A 226 0.10 -25.06 -29.47
N ALA A 227 -0.09 -25.82 -30.57
CA ALA A 227 -0.06 -25.29 -31.92
C ALA A 227 -1.05 -24.15 -32.18
N ALA A 228 -2.27 -24.22 -31.64
CA ALA A 228 -3.29 -23.17 -31.81
C ALA A 228 -2.88 -21.86 -31.09
N ALA A 229 -2.33 -21.98 -29.89
CA ALA A 229 -1.88 -20.82 -29.11
C ALA A 229 -0.62 -20.18 -29.70
N LEU A 230 0.28 -20.97 -30.29
CA LEU A 230 1.48 -20.48 -30.99
C LEU A 230 1.12 -19.81 -32.33
N ARG A 231 0.10 -20.31 -33.05
CA ARG A 231 -0.41 -19.69 -34.27
C ARG A 231 -0.98 -18.30 -33.99
N ALA A 232 -1.87 -18.18 -33.02
CA ALA A 232 -2.43 -16.88 -32.61
C ALA A 232 -1.31 -15.89 -32.17
N PHE A 233 -0.27 -16.40 -31.49
CA PHE A 233 0.87 -15.60 -31.09
C PHE A 233 1.74 -15.17 -32.28
N ALA A 234 1.99 -16.04 -33.23
CA ALA A 234 2.76 -15.72 -34.44
C ALA A 234 2.03 -14.69 -35.32
N GLU A 235 0.71 -14.79 -35.44
CA GLU A 235 -0.15 -13.80 -36.11
C GLU A 235 -0.08 -12.45 -35.44
N GLN A 236 -0.14 -12.42 -34.12
CA GLN A 236 -0.01 -11.20 -33.33
C GLN A 236 1.40 -10.60 -33.41
N ALA A 237 2.45 -11.41 -33.36
CA ALA A 237 3.84 -10.97 -33.53
C ALA A 237 4.07 -10.39 -34.93
N ALA A 238 3.55 -11.06 -35.97
CA ALA A 238 3.62 -10.57 -37.36
C ALA A 238 2.83 -9.27 -37.56
N ALA A 239 1.64 -9.13 -36.93
CA ALA A 239 0.85 -7.91 -36.95
C ALA A 239 1.56 -6.75 -36.24
N ASN A 240 2.20 -7.02 -35.11
CA ASN A 240 3.00 -6.02 -34.39
C ASN A 240 4.23 -5.56 -35.18
N VAL A 241 4.84 -6.45 -35.98
CA VAL A 241 5.95 -6.13 -36.90
C VAL A 241 5.43 -5.44 -38.15
N ALA A 242 4.27 -5.83 -38.69
CA ALA A 242 3.64 -5.18 -39.84
C ALA A 242 3.23 -3.73 -39.54
N THR A 243 2.64 -3.47 -38.35
CA THR A 243 2.36 -2.11 -37.90
C THR A 243 3.63 -1.28 -37.65
N SER A 244 4.77 -1.92 -37.40
CA SER A 244 6.09 -1.28 -37.33
C SER A 244 6.82 -1.22 -38.67
N ALA A 245 6.35 -1.91 -39.71
CA ALA A 245 7.04 -2.09 -41.02
C ALA A 245 6.45 -1.24 -42.17
N GLU A 246 5.33 -0.53 -41.94
CA GLU A 246 4.85 0.47 -42.95
C GLU A 246 5.78 1.70 -43.07
N GLU A 247 6.87 1.76 -42.29
CA GLU A 247 7.88 2.83 -42.28
C GLU A 247 9.35 2.31 -42.43
N ALA A 248 9.67 1.41 -43.37
CA ALA A 248 11.09 1.08 -43.59
C ALA A 248 11.50 1.23 -45.05
N PRO A 249 12.46 2.10 -45.38
CA PRO A 249 13.17 2.06 -46.64
C PRO A 249 14.50 1.28 -46.49
N SER A 250 14.84 0.62 -47.61
CA SER A 250 16.02 -0.17 -47.99
C SER A 250 17.39 0.39 -47.61
N HIS A 251 18.27 -0.53 -47.25
CA HIS A 251 19.75 -0.57 -47.25
C HIS A 251 20.63 0.63 -47.63
N GLY A 252 21.59 0.94 -46.74
CA GLY A 252 22.91 1.45 -47.05
C GLY A 252 23.44 2.48 -46.07
N THR A 253 24.53 2.16 -45.33
CA THR A 253 25.53 3.06 -44.74
C THR A 253 25.07 4.02 -43.64
N SER A 254 25.77 3.99 -42.50
CA SER A 254 25.80 4.97 -41.37
C SER A 254 24.95 6.23 -41.58
N GLY A 255 23.61 6.10 -41.43
CA GLY A 255 22.64 7.19 -41.57
C GLY A 255 21.78 7.27 -40.31
N PRO A 256 21.02 8.39 -40.08
CA PRO A 256 20.36 8.68 -38.84
C PRO A 256 19.36 7.58 -38.41
N LYS A 257 19.35 7.29 -37.12
CA LYS A 257 18.43 6.33 -36.47
C LYS A 257 16.98 6.57 -36.95
N GLY A 258 16.26 5.52 -37.36
CA GLY A 258 14.87 5.63 -37.81
C GLY A 258 13.95 6.33 -36.77
N ALA A 259 12.76 6.79 -37.19
CA ALA A 259 11.83 7.60 -36.38
C ALA A 259 11.54 7.03 -34.98
N ALA A 260 11.50 5.70 -34.84
CA ALA A 260 11.34 5.03 -33.53
C ALA A 260 12.57 5.20 -32.62
N GLY A 261 13.79 5.16 -33.18
CA GLY A 261 15.03 5.39 -32.43
C GLY A 261 15.16 6.85 -31.98
N GLN A 262 14.76 7.79 -32.84
CA GLN A 262 14.71 9.21 -32.54
C GLN A 262 13.67 9.54 -31.48
N ALA A 263 12.47 8.97 -31.55
CA ALA A 263 11.46 9.07 -30.52
C ALA A 263 11.93 8.53 -29.18
N SER A 264 12.69 7.42 -29.16
CA SER A 264 13.28 6.88 -27.92
C SER A 264 14.32 7.82 -27.31
N GLU A 265 15.12 8.51 -28.14
CA GLU A 265 16.14 9.44 -27.68
C GLU A 265 15.52 10.75 -27.14
N ILE A 266 14.49 11.31 -27.80
CA ILE A 266 13.70 12.44 -27.31
C ILE A 266 13.06 12.11 -25.96
N ARG A 267 12.47 10.91 -25.81
CA ARG A 267 11.86 10.45 -24.56
C ARG A 267 12.90 10.29 -23.43
N THR A 268 14.10 9.81 -23.72
CA THR A 268 15.17 9.70 -22.71
C THR A 268 15.67 11.07 -22.26
N LEU A 269 15.79 12.04 -23.17
CA LEU A 269 16.15 13.42 -22.84
C LEU A 269 15.06 14.11 -22.01
N GLY A 270 13.78 13.93 -22.35
CA GLY A 270 12.66 14.42 -21.54
C GLY A 270 12.67 13.89 -20.13
N ARG A 271 12.82 12.59 -19.93
CA ARG A 271 12.93 11.95 -18.59
C ARG A 271 14.17 12.39 -17.81
N ALA A 272 15.23 12.76 -18.49
CA ALA A 272 16.43 13.33 -17.87
C ALA A 272 16.27 14.83 -17.51
N GLY A 273 15.11 15.46 -17.80
CA GLY A 273 14.86 16.89 -17.58
C GLY A 273 15.58 17.81 -18.58
N ASN A 274 16.16 17.26 -19.65
CA ASN A 274 16.87 18.04 -20.67
C ASN A 274 15.92 18.37 -21.84
N LEU A 275 14.99 19.29 -21.61
CA LEU A 275 14.02 19.72 -22.62
C LEU A 275 14.69 20.41 -23.82
N ALA A 276 15.69 21.26 -23.55
CA ALA A 276 16.43 21.95 -24.62
C ALA A 276 17.10 20.97 -25.59
N GLY A 277 17.69 19.89 -25.05
CA GLY A 277 18.26 18.82 -25.85
C GLY A 277 17.22 18.05 -26.67
N ALA A 278 16.04 17.77 -26.06
CA ALA A 278 14.93 17.09 -26.73
C ALA A 278 14.36 17.94 -27.89
N ILE A 279 14.18 19.24 -27.68
CA ILE A 279 13.72 20.20 -28.72
C ILE A 279 14.75 20.32 -29.83
N ALA A 280 16.03 20.53 -29.51
CA ALA A 280 17.10 20.63 -30.49
C ALA A 280 17.20 19.37 -31.37
N LEU A 281 17.07 18.20 -30.76
CA LEU A 281 17.04 16.94 -31.49
C LEU A 281 15.82 16.87 -32.41
N PHE A 282 14.60 17.20 -31.89
CA PHE A 282 13.38 17.18 -32.68
C PHE A 282 13.43 18.15 -33.88
N GLU A 283 13.99 19.35 -33.71
CA GLU A 283 14.14 20.37 -34.76
C GLU A 283 15.27 20.06 -35.76
N SER A 284 16.27 19.32 -35.33
CA SER A 284 17.38 18.88 -36.22
C SER A 284 17.00 17.72 -37.13
N LEU A 285 15.85 17.09 -36.92
CA LEU A 285 15.43 15.96 -37.73
C LEU A 285 15.08 16.42 -39.14
N PRO A 286 15.77 15.93 -40.20
CA PRO A 286 15.42 16.26 -41.54
C PRO A 286 14.04 15.75 -41.84
N ALA A 287 13.17 16.61 -42.33
CA ALA A 287 11.86 16.26 -42.85
C ALA A 287 12.05 15.29 -44.05
N ALA A 288 12.20 14.02 -43.77
CA ALA A 288 12.15 12.97 -44.78
C ALA A 288 10.73 12.96 -45.37
N GLY A 289 10.55 13.64 -46.52
CA GLY A 289 9.23 13.81 -47.13
C GLY A 289 8.36 14.96 -46.60
N GLY A 290 8.92 15.91 -45.85
CA GLY A 290 8.27 17.22 -45.54
C GLY A 290 7.44 17.35 -44.27
N ARG A 291 7.17 16.31 -43.49
CA ARG A 291 6.37 16.41 -42.23
C ARG A 291 6.88 15.46 -41.15
N PRO A 292 7.09 15.92 -39.90
CA PRO A 292 7.37 15.00 -38.81
C PRO A 292 6.12 14.12 -38.55
N GLY A 293 6.33 12.82 -38.43
CA GLY A 293 5.26 11.85 -38.16
C GLY A 293 4.58 12.09 -36.81
N THR A 294 3.32 11.67 -36.67
CA THR A 294 2.51 11.81 -35.44
C THR A 294 3.23 11.27 -34.20
N LEU A 295 3.98 10.17 -34.34
CA LEU A 295 4.75 9.58 -33.22
C LEU A 295 5.79 10.53 -32.64
N LEU A 296 6.58 11.21 -33.47
CA LEU A 296 7.60 12.15 -33.04
C LEU A 296 6.98 13.40 -32.40
N VAL A 297 5.87 13.88 -32.97
CA VAL A 297 5.10 15.01 -32.41
C VAL A 297 4.56 14.65 -31.04
N ASN A 298 3.94 13.49 -30.87
CA ASN A 298 3.44 13.02 -29.57
C ASN A 298 4.57 12.84 -28.55
N THR A 299 5.77 12.41 -29.02
CA THR A 299 6.91 12.22 -28.12
C THR A 299 7.50 13.54 -27.63
N ILE A 300 7.57 14.59 -28.47
CA ILE A 300 8.06 15.89 -28.01
C ILE A 300 7.04 16.57 -27.08
N ILE A 301 5.73 16.43 -27.33
CA ILE A 301 4.69 16.91 -26.43
C ILE A 301 4.80 16.23 -25.08
N ASP A 302 5.01 14.89 -25.05
CA ASP A 302 5.21 14.12 -23.80
C ASP A 302 6.46 14.60 -23.06
N ALA A 303 7.58 14.85 -23.77
CA ALA A 303 8.81 15.38 -23.17
C ALA A 303 8.62 16.78 -22.57
N CYS A 304 7.88 17.68 -23.24
CA CYS A 304 7.54 18.99 -22.69
C CYS A 304 6.69 18.86 -21.42
N VAL A 305 5.70 17.96 -21.41
CA VAL A 305 4.83 17.70 -20.26
C VAL A 305 5.64 17.10 -19.09
N GLU A 306 6.53 16.12 -19.34
CA GLU A 306 7.39 15.54 -18.31
C GLU A 306 8.35 16.56 -17.69
N CYS A 307 8.83 17.54 -18.48
CA CYS A 307 9.66 18.65 -18.01
C CYS A 307 8.87 19.79 -17.37
N GLY A 308 7.54 19.77 -17.40
CA GLY A 308 6.67 20.79 -16.82
C GLY A 308 6.45 22.03 -17.67
N ASP A 309 6.97 22.08 -18.90
CA ASP A 309 6.79 23.20 -19.84
C ASP A 309 5.50 23.00 -20.66
N LEU A 310 4.39 23.44 -20.07
CA LEU A 310 3.07 23.30 -20.68
C LEU A 310 2.80 24.34 -21.80
N GLU A 311 3.53 25.45 -21.81
CA GLU A 311 3.43 26.44 -22.88
C GLU A 311 4.04 25.88 -24.17
N ALA A 312 5.25 25.34 -24.09
CA ALA A 312 5.89 24.65 -25.22
C ALA A 312 5.03 23.45 -25.71
N ALA A 313 4.47 22.65 -24.78
CA ALA A 313 3.58 21.55 -25.13
C ALA A 313 2.34 22.05 -25.92
N SER A 314 1.68 23.13 -25.47
CA SER A 314 0.55 23.77 -26.15
C SER A 314 0.92 24.27 -27.55
N ASP A 315 2.08 24.90 -27.70
CA ASP A 315 2.61 25.37 -28.95
C ASP A 315 2.84 24.26 -29.98
N TYR A 316 3.41 23.11 -29.49
CA TYR A 316 3.61 21.94 -30.37
C TYR A 316 2.29 21.30 -30.77
N VAL A 317 1.27 21.25 -29.91
CA VAL A 317 -0.08 20.79 -30.28
C VAL A 317 -0.72 21.74 -31.31
N ALA A 318 -0.60 23.05 -31.14
CA ALA A 318 -1.10 24.04 -32.08
C ALA A 318 -0.43 23.93 -33.46
N LYS A 319 0.92 23.79 -33.49
CA LYS A 319 1.69 23.58 -34.73
C LYS A 319 1.32 22.23 -35.38
N ALA A 320 1.14 21.17 -34.60
CA ALA A 320 0.69 19.88 -35.11
C ALA A 320 -0.72 19.94 -35.73
N ARG A 321 -1.63 20.67 -35.09
CA ARG A 321 -2.99 20.89 -35.61
C ARG A 321 -2.98 21.65 -36.92
N GLN A 322 -2.21 22.74 -37.03
CA GLN A 322 -2.06 23.52 -38.27
C GLN A 322 -1.53 22.68 -39.43
N ARG A 323 -0.65 21.73 -39.12
CA ARG A 323 -0.05 20.81 -40.08
C ARG A 323 -0.91 19.55 -40.39
N GLY A 324 -2.05 19.39 -39.70
CA GLY A 324 -2.94 18.22 -39.86
C GLY A 324 -2.36 16.91 -39.36
N VAL A 325 -1.38 16.93 -38.44
CA VAL A 325 -0.67 15.75 -37.86
C VAL A 325 -1.07 15.46 -36.41
N ALA A 326 -1.86 16.37 -35.79
CA ALA A 326 -2.34 16.17 -34.43
C ALA A 326 -3.43 15.09 -34.39
N ASP A 327 -3.35 14.21 -33.41
CA ASP A 327 -4.33 13.16 -33.14
C ASP A 327 -4.90 13.27 -31.71
N ALA A 328 -5.82 12.37 -31.34
CA ALA A 328 -6.37 12.33 -30.00
C ALA A 328 -5.29 12.14 -28.91
N VAL A 329 -4.17 11.45 -29.22
CA VAL A 329 -3.07 11.22 -28.27
C VAL A 329 -2.34 12.53 -27.96
N SER A 330 -2.11 13.39 -28.97
CA SER A 330 -1.48 14.72 -28.80
C SER A 330 -2.25 15.56 -27.76
N PHE A 331 -3.57 15.64 -27.91
CA PHE A 331 -4.44 16.41 -27.00
C PHE A 331 -4.55 15.75 -25.63
N ASN A 332 -4.64 14.41 -25.55
CA ASN A 332 -4.71 13.68 -24.29
C ASN A 332 -3.43 13.84 -23.48
N THR A 333 -2.25 13.86 -24.11
CA THR A 333 -0.97 14.11 -23.46
C THR A 333 -0.91 15.53 -22.87
N LEU A 334 -1.35 16.53 -23.62
CA LEU A 334 -1.42 17.91 -23.14
C LEU A 334 -2.42 18.05 -21.98
N MET A 335 -3.62 17.45 -22.08
CA MET A 335 -4.60 17.43 -20.97
C MET A 335 -4.03 16.79 -19.72
N LYS A 336 -3.32 15.66 -19.86
CA LYS A 336 -2.62 15.01 -18.74
C LYS A 336 -1.63 15.96 -18.07
N GLY A 337 -0.88 16.73 -18.85
CA GLY A 337 0.05 17.74 -18.33
C GLY A 337 -0.66 18.83 -17.53
N PHE A 338 -1.72 19.42 -18.06
CA PHE A 338 -2.52 20.43 -17.34
C PHE A 338 -3.13 19.88 -16.05
N LEU A 339 -3.66 18.65 -16.08
CA LEU A 339 -4.22 18.01 -14.90
C LEU A 339 -3.16 17.71 -13.83
N ALA A 340 -1.96 17.29 -14.22
CA ALA A 340 -0.84 17.08 -13.30
C ALA A 340 -0.39 18.40 -12.63
N ALA A 341 -0.50 19.53 -13.34
CA ALA A 341 -0.24 20.88 -12.83
C ALA A 341 -1.41 21.51 -12.06
N GLY A 342 -2.53 20.78 -11.88
CA GLY A 342 -3.73 21.28 -11.21
C GLY A 342 -4.55 22.30 -12.01
N LYS A 343 -4.28 22.48 -13.30
CA LYS A 343 -4.94 23.41 -14.21
C LYS A 343 -6.12 22.76 -14.94
N GLU A 344 -7.20 22.53 -14.20
CA GLU A 344 -8.36 21.79 -14.72
C GLU A 344 -9.17 22.58 -15.78
N ALA A 345 -9.21 23.91 -15.64
CA ALA A 345 -9.91 24.76 -16.60
C ALA A 345 -9.28 24.69 -17.99
N GLU A 346 -7.96 24.73 -18.05
CA GLU A 346 -7.19 24.61 -19.28
C GLU A 346 -7.32 23.22 -19.89
N ALA A 347 -7.33 22.17 -19.07
CA ALA A 347 -7.56 20.80 -19.55
C ALA A 347 -8.96 20.63 -20.17
N ASN A 348 -10.01 21.27 -19.62
CA ASN A 348 -11.34 21.28 -20.21
C ASN A 348 -11.37 22.05 -21.54
N GLN A 349 -10.62 23.17 -21.64
CA GLN A 349 -10.48 23.93 -22.87
C GLN A 349 -9.82 23.09 -23.97
N VAL A 350 -8.78 22.32 -23.64
CA VAL A 350 -8.12 21.39 -24.60
C VAL A 350 -9.10 20.33 -25.12
N LEU A 351 -10.01 19.80 -24.27
CA LEU A 351 -11.05 18.87 -24.71
C LEU A 351 -12.03 19.53 -25.71
N GLU A 352 -12.38 20.82 -25.48
CA GLU A 352 -13.21 21.57 -26.44
C GLU A 352 -12.47 21.84 -27.75
N GLU A 353 -11.19 22.15 -27.69
CA GLU A 353 -10.33 22.34 -28.85
C GLU A 353 -10.20 21.08 -29.71
N LEU A 354 -10.07 19.90 -29.07
CA LEU A 354 -10.09 18.61 -29.73
C LEU A 354 -11.39 18.41 -30.51
N SER A 355 -12.54 18.75 -29.92
CA SER A 355 -13.84 18.65 -30.58
C SER A 355 -13.98 19.66 -31.74
N LYS A 356 -13.49 20.91 -31.56
CA LYS A 356 -13.47 21.96 -32.63
C LYS A 356 -12.53 21.60 -33.77
N ALA A 357 -11.49 20.81 -33.50
CA ALA A 357 -10.57 20.32 -34.53
C ALA A 357 -11.16 19.16 -35.37
N GLY A 358 -12.38 18.68 -35.04
CA GLY A 358 -13.02 17.58 -35.73
C GLY A 358 -12.39 16.23 -35.41
N ILE A 359 -11.55 16.16 -34.39
CA ILE A 359 -10.90 14.92 -33.95
C ILE A 359 -11.85 14.22 -32.97
N GLN A 360 -12.11 12.94 -33.21
CA GLN A 360 -13.01 12.17 -32.35
C GLN A 360 -12.36 11.94 -30.98
N ALA A 361 -13.03 12.39 -29.92
CA ALA A 361 -12.59 12.15 -28.55
C ALA A 361 -12.64 10.64 -28.24
N THR A 362 -11.66 10.14 -27.50
CA THR A 362 -11.59 8.75 -27.04
C THR A 362 -12.00 8.65 -25.58
N GLN A 363 -12.21 7.45 -25.08
CA GLN A 363 -12.45 7.21 -23.66
C GLN A 363 -11.32 7.80 -22.79
N ALA A 364 -10.06 7.66 -23.25
CA ALA A 364 -8.90 8.21 -22.57
C ALA A 364 -8.94 9.74 -22.40
N SER A 365 -9.58 10.47 -23.36
CA SER A 365 -9.75 11.92 -23.29
C SER A 365 -10.60 12.35 -22.07
N TYR A 366 -11.55 11.52 -21.67
CA TYR A 366 -12.42 11.79 -20.52
C TYR A 366 -11.88 11.27 -19.19
N HIS A 367 -11.10 10.17 -19.19
CA HIS A 367 -10.64 9.52 -17.97
C HIS A 367 -9.80 10.44 -17.07
N GLY A 368 -8.89 11.24 -17.66
CA GLY A 368 -8.06 12.19 -16.91
C GLY A 368 -8.90 13.24 -16.17
N LEU A 369 -9.83 13.88 -16.89
CA LEU A 369 -10.74 14.88 -16.34
C LEU A 369 -11.69 14.28 -15.31
N LEU A 370 -12.23 13.10 -15.59
CA LEU A 370 -13.10 12.37 -14.65
C LEU A 370 -12.36 12.04 -13.35
N HIS A 371 -11.10 11.57 -13.45
CA HIS A 371 -10.28 11.29 -12.29
C HIS A 371 -9.99 12.55 -11.47
N ALA A 372 -9.70 13.68 -12.10
CA ALA A 372 -9.51 14.96 -11.42
C ALA A 372 -10.78 15.40 -10.66
N ARG A 373 -11.97 15.28 -11.27
CA ARG A 373 -13.27 15.57 -10.63
C ARG A 373 -13.53 14.65 -9.42
N VAL A 374 -13.22 13.36 -9.55
CA VAL A 374 -13.38 12.40 -8.48
C VAL A 374 -12.44 12.72 -7.31
N LEU A 375 -11.18 13.09 -7.57
CA LEU A 375 -10.24 13.52 -6.53
C LEU A 375 -10.69 14.80 -5.83
N ALA A 376 -11.26 15.75 -6.58
CA ALA A 376 -11.83 16.99 -6.04
C ALA A 376 -13.19 16.79 -5.33
N GLN A 377 -13.72 15.54 -5.30
CA GLN A 377 -15.04 15.20 -4.79
C GLN A 377 -16.20 16.00 -5.46
N ASP A 378 -15.98 16.47 -6.68
CA ASP A 378 -16.99 17.16 -7.50
C ASP A 378 -17.88 16.16 -8.24
N ARG A 379 -18.89 15.66 -7.53
CA ARG A 379 -19.84 14.68 -8.07
C ARG A 379 -20.66 15.20 -9.23
N ARG A 380 -21.11 16.47 -9.13
CA ARG A 380 -21.92 17.09 -10.20
C ARG A 380 -21.12 17.23 -11.47
N GLY A 381 -19.88 17.69 -11.37
CA GLY A 381 -18.95 17.79 -12.50
C GLY A 381 -18.61 16.42 -13.10
N ALA A 382 -18.40 15.38 -12.27
CA ALA A 382 -18.15 14.03 -12.75
C ALA A 382 -19.32 13.45 -13.56
N TRP A 383 -20.55 13.57 -13.07
CA TRP A 383 -21.74 13.14 -13.81
C TRP A 383 -22.00 13.95 -15.08
N CYS A 384 -21.82 15.28 -15.03
CA CYS A 384 -21.90 16.13 -16.22
C CYS A 384 -20.89 15.71 -17.31
N LEU A 385 -19.69 15.26 -16.89
CA LEU A 385 -18.68 14.78 -17.83
C LEU A 385 -19.09 13.45 -18.48
N ILE A 386 -19.75 12.57 -17.75
CA ILE A 386 -20.33 11.33 -18.31
C ILE A 386 -21.44 11.66 -19.33
N ASP A 387 -22.29 12.65 -19.03
CA ASP A 387 -23.34 13.09 -19.96
C ASP A 387 -22.71 13.71 -21.23
N LYS A 388 -21.62 14.49 -21.12
CA LYS A 388 -20.84 15.00 -22.26
C LYS A 388 -20.20 13.88 -23.08
N MET A 389 -19.65 12.85 -22.40
CA MET A 389 -19.06 11.68 -23.04
C MET A 389 -20.10 10.92 -23.87
N ALA A 390 -21.29 10.71 -23.30
CA ALA A 390 -22.41 10.09 -24.01
C ALA A 390 -22.90 10.94 -25.21
N ALA A 391 -23.02 12.27 -25.05
CA ALA A 391 -23.40 13.20 -26.14
C ALA A 391 -22.39 13.18 -27.30
N ALA A 392 -21.10 12.95 -27.02
CA ALA A 392 -20.06 12.79 -28.02
C ALA A 392 -20.00 11.38 -28.66
N GLY A 393 -20.94 10.50 -28.33
CA GLY A 393 -21.01 9.12 -28.85
C GLY A 393 -19.93 8.18 -28.28
N VAL A 394 -19.28 8.57 -27.19
CA VAL A 394 -18.24 7.75 -26.53
C VAL A 394 -18.88 6.99 -25.37
N SER A 395 -18.96 5.66 -25.46
CA SER A 395 -19.53 4.84 -24.41
C SER A 395 -18.56 4.66 -23.23
N PRO A 396 -19.07 4.68 -21.96
CA PRO A 396 -18.28 4.34 -20.78
C PRO A 396 -17.79 2.88 -20.85
N ASN A 397 -16.56 2.64 -20.36
CA ASN A 397 -15.97 1.31 -20.25
C ASN A 397 -15.70 0.92 -18.78
N ALA A 398 -15.08 -0.24 -18.56
CA ALA A 398 -14.70 -0.73 -17.23
C ALA A 398 -13.86 0.28 -16.44
N VAL A 399 -12.91 0.98 -17.10
CA VAL A 399 -12.06 2.01 -16.47
C VAL A 399 -12.88 3.21 -16.02
N THR A 400 -13.84 3.68 -16.87
CA THR A 400 -14.76 4.75 -16.52
C THR A 400 -15.55 4.44 -15.24
N CYS A 401 -16.11 3.22 -15.18
CA CYS A 401 -16.86 2.75 -14.02
C CYS A 401 -15.97 2.65 -12.76
N SER A 402 -14.75 2.13 -12.89
CA SER A 402 -13.79 2.05 -11.78
C SER A 402 -13.41 3.43 -11.22
N ILE A 403 -13.23 4.45 -12.09
CA ILE A 403 -12.95 5.82 -11.66
C ILE A 403 -14.16 6.40 -10.90
N LEU A 404 -15.39 6.22 -11.41
CA LEU A 404 -16.60 6.70 -10.73
C LEU A 404 -16.84 6.05 -9.37
N LEU A 405 -16.55 4.74 -9.24
CA LEU A 405 -16.69 4.03 -7.97
C LEU A 405 -15.75 4.55 -6.89
N LYS A 406 -14.58 5.09 -7.25
CA LYS A 406 -13.66 5.75 -6.31
C LYS A 406 -14.24 7.03 -5.70
N MET A 407 -15.26 7.63 -6.31
CA MET A 407 -15.99 8.77 -5.74
C MET A 407 -16.80 8.39 -4.50
N VAL A 408 -17.13 7.10 -4.35
CA VAL A 408 -17.90 6.57 -3.21
C VAL A 408 -16.97 6.41 -2.01
N THR A 409 -16.93 7.40 -1.12
CA THR A 409 -16.03 7.42 0.04
C THR A 409 -16.74 7.22 1.37
N SER A 410 -18.06 7.41 1.41
CA SER A 410 -18.85 7.37 2.66
C SER A 410 -20.23 6.75 2.45
N PRO A 411 -20.91 6.32 3.52
CA PRO A 411 -22.30 5.81 3.45
C PRO A 411 -23.30 6.82 2.85
N ARG A 412 -23.00 8.13 2.89
CA ARG A 412 -23.86 9.18 2.28
C ARG A 412 -23.89 9.10 0.76
N ASP A 413 -22.91 8.40 0.16
CA ASP A 413 -22.73 8.27 -1.28
C ASP A 413 -23.52 7.06 -1.84
N ALA A 414 -24.25 6.33 -1.00
CA ALA A 414 -25.05 5.17 -1.38
C ALA A 414 -25.97 5.38 -2.60
N PRO A 415 -26.56 6.57 -2.86
CA PRO A 415 -27.36 6.80 -4.06
C PRO A 415 -26.60 6.74 -5.38
N ASP A 416 -25.28 7.01 -5.40
CA ASP A 416 -24.46 6.98 -6.62
C ASP A 416 -24.12 5.55 -7.05
N VAL A 417 -24.02 4.61 -6.10
CA VAL A 417 -23.67 3.21 -6.40
C VAL A 417 -24.62 2.57 -7.40
N PRO A 418 -25.96 2.57 -7.25
CA PRO A 418 -26.87 2.01 -8.24
C PRO A 418 -26.78 2.69 -9.61
N ARG A 419 -26.44 3.98 -9.65
CA ARG A 419 -26.26 4.71 -10.91
C ARG A 419 -25.02 4.24 -11.66
N VAL A 420 -23.89 4.05 -10.96
CA VAL A 420 -22.68 3.48 -11.56
C VAL A 420 -22.90 2.01 -11.94
N MET A 421 -23.64 1.25 -11.12
CA MET A 421 -23.93 -0.16 -11.40
C MET A 421 -24.73 -0.34 -12.70
N LYS A 422 -25.63 0.60 -13.01
CA LYS A 422 -26.31 0.61 -14.32
C LYS A 422 -25.35 0.83 -15.48
N LEU A 423 -24.30 1.66 -15.30
CA LEU A 423 -23.25 1.79 -16.31
C LEU A 423 -22.43 0.51 -16.44
N VAL A 424 -22.04 -0.12 -15.32
CA VAL A 424 -21.37 -1.44 -15.34
C VAL A 424 -22.22 -2.49 -16.07
N GLU A 425 -23.53 -2.42 -15.91
CA GLU A 425 -24.47 -3.29 -16.63
C GLU A 425 -24.50 -3.03 -18.14
N ALA A 426 -24.29 -1.82 -18.58
CA ALA A 426 -24.25 -1.43 -19.98
C ALA A 426 -22.90 -1.71 -20.66
N VAL A 427 -21.84 -1.91 -19.89
CA VAL A 427 -20.50 -2.25 -20.43
C VAL A 427 -20.51 -3.66 -21.00
N GLU A 428 -20.03 -3.79 -22.24
CA GLU A 428 -19.98 -5.08 -22.94
C GLU A 428 -18.78 -5.94 -22.50
N ASP A 429 -17.73 -5.30 -22.00
CA ASP A 429 -16.52 -5.96 -21.52
C ASP A 429 -16.80 -6.81 -20.26
N PRO A 430 -16.11 -7.96 -20.09
CA PRO A 430 -16.19 -8.73 -18.85
C PRO A 430 -15.65 -7.91 -17.66
N VAL A 431 -16.24 -8.10 -16.49
CA VAL A 431 -15.76 -7.44 -15.25
C VAL A 431 -14.36 -7.96 -14.95
N ASP A 432 -13.36 -7.08 -15.07
CA ASP A 432 -11.99 -7.39 -14.73
C ASP A 432 -11.74 -7.30 -13.20
N GLU A 433 -10.54 -7.66 -12.76
CA GLU A 433 -10.16 -7.64 -11.34
C GLU A 433 -10.22 -6.22 -10.75
N VAL A 434 -9.83 -5.20 -11.53
CA VAL A 434 -9.79 -3.81 -11.08
C VAL A 434 -11.19 -3.26 -10.87
N LEU A 435 -12.10 -3.50 -11.83
CA LEU A 435 -13.50 -3.09 -11.73
C LEU A 435 -14.20 -3.81 -10.58
N LEU A 436 -13.98 -5.15 -10.45
CA LEU A 436 -14.56 -5.92 -9.35
C LEU A 436 -14.10 -5.39 -7.99
N THR A 437 -12.81 -5.12 -7.83
CA THR A 437 -12.28 -4.56 -6.57
C THR A 437 -12.91 -3.20 -6.27
N SER A 438 -13.04 -2.33 -7.27
CA SER A 438 -13.69 -1.02 -7.11
C SER A 438 -15.17 -1.15 -6.71
N ILE A 439 -15.92 -2.10 -7.30
CA ILE A 439 -17.29 -2.41 -6.94
C ILE A 439 -17.38 -2.91 -5.49
N LEU A 440 -16.51 -3.86 -5.11
CA LEU A 440 -16.46 -4.43 -3.77
C LEU A 440 -16.22 -3.35 -2.71
N GLU A 441 -15.24 -2.46 -2.93
CA GLU A 441 -14.93 -1.37 -2.01
C GLU A 441 -16.09 -0.38 -1.86
N ALA A 442 -16.68 0.06 -2.97
CA ALA A 442 -17.82 0.99 -2.95
C ALA A 442 -19.04 0.39 -2.24
N CYS A 443 -19.36 -0.89 -2.53
CA CYS A 443 -20.45 -1.60 -1.89
C CYS A 443 -20.19 -1.84 -0.40
N LEU A 444 -18.95 -2.12 0.01
CA LEU A 444 -18.58 -2.26 1.41
C LEU A 444 -18.77 -0.94 2.18
N ARG A 445 -18.25 0.18 1.63
CA ARG A 445 -18.38 1.51 2.24
C ARG A 445 -19.82 1.97 2.41
N THR A 446 -20.70 1.55 1.51
CA THR A 446 -22.13 1.91 1.52
C THR A 446 -23.05 0.85 2.12
N GLY A 447 -22.52 -0.32 2.51
CA GLY A 447 -23.30 -1.43 3.04
C GLY A 447 -24.17 -2.16 2.00
N ARG A 448 -23.98 -1.90 0.69
CA ARG A 448 -24.81 -2.43 -0.42
C ARG A 448 -24.20 -3.69 -1.06
N LEU A 449 -23.85 -4.67 -0.24
CA LEU A 449 -23.26 -5.94 -0.73
C LEU A 449 -24.23 -6.82 -1.55
N ASP A 450 -25.54 -6.52 -1.50
CA ASP A 450 -26.56 -7.10 -2.36
C ASP A 450 -26.23 -6.92 -3.86
N LEU A 451 -25.72 -5.76 -4.23
CA LEU A 451 -25.36 -5.44 -5.61
C LEU A 451 -24.16 -6.25 -6.11
N VAL A 452 -23.23 -6.60 -5.24
CA VAL A 452 -22.08 -7.46 -5.61
C VAL A 452 -22.57 -8.84 -6.06
N SER A 453 -23.51 -9.44 -5.32
CA SER A 453 -24.08 -10.74 -5.68
C SER A 453 -24.79 -10.69 -7.04
N GLN A 454 -25.55 -9.62 -7.33
CA GLN A 454 -26.22 -9.43 -8.61
C GLN A 454 -25.25 -9.36 -9.79
N VAL A 455 -24.16 -8.59 -9.64
CA VAL A 455 -23.11 -8.47 -10.71
C VAL A 455 -22.43 -9.81 -10.96
N LEU A 456 -22.08 -10.52 -9.89
CA LEU A 456 -21.45 -11.83 -10.01
C LEU A 456 -22.35 -12.86 -10.68
N GLU A 457 -23.62 -12.94 -10.27
CA GLU A 457 -24.60 -13.85 -10.90
C GLU A 457 -24.80 -13.53 -12.37
N ARG A 458 -24.89 -12.24 -12.72
CA ARG A 458 -25.03 -11.83 -14.11
C ARG A 458 -23.81 -12.20 -14.95
N ASN A 459 -22.60 -11.93 -14.44
CA ASN A 459 -21.34 -12.27 -15.12
C ASN A 459 -21.24 -13.78 -15.38
N LEU A 460 -21.70 -14.58 -14.42
CA LEU A 460 -21.73 -16.03 -14.53
C LEU A 460 -22.79 -16.52 -15.54
N ARG A 461 -23.96 -15.84 -15.61
CA ARG A 461 -25.05 -16.20 -16.55
C ARG A 461 -24.76 -15.77 -18.00
N SER A 462 -23.98 -14.70 -18.18
CA SER A 462 -23.71 -14.15 -19.53
C SER A 462 -22.85 -15.05 -20.43
N GLY A 463 -22.31 -16.15 -19.91
CA GLY A 463 -21.54 -17.13 -20.70
C GLY A 463 -20.26 -16.58 -21.35
N ARG A 464 -19.90 -15.34 -21.08
CA ARG A 464 -18.79 -14.62 -21.71
C ARG A 464 -17.42 -15.02 -21.15
N GLY A 465 -17.26 -16.26 -20.63
CA GLY A 465 -15.96 -16.86 -20.37
C GLY A 465 -15.09 -16.21 -19.29
N ALA A 466 -15.61 -15.26 -18.52
CA ALA A 466 -14.88 -14.68 -17.39
C ALA A 466 -14.81 -15.70 -16.24
N THR A 467 -13.80 -16.56 -16.29
CA THR A 467 -13.45 -17.41 -15.16
C THR A 467 -12.96 -16.51 -14.03
N LEU A 468 -13.66 -16.55 -12.89
CA LEU A 468 -13.21 -15.86 -11.70
C LEU A 468 -11.79 -16.34 -11.34
N SER A 469 -10.84 -15.42 -11.31
CA SER A 469 -9.45 -15.72 -10.96
C SER A 469 -9.28 -15.86 -9.44
N SER A 470 -8.20 -16.51 -8.99
CA SER A 470 -7.89 -16.62 -7.56
C SER A 470 -7.77 -15.26 -6.84
N PRO A 471 -7.15 -14.20 -7.42
CA PRO A 471 -7.17 -12.87 -6.83
C PRO A 471 -8.58 -12.27 -6.68
N MET A 472 -9.49 -12.51 -7.65
CA MET A 472 -10.87 -12.05 -7.54
C MET A 472 -11.60 -12.70 -6.35
N TYR A 473 -11.40 -14.01 -6.14
CA TYR A 473 -11.92 -14.69 -4.95
C TYR A 473 -11.32 -14.11 -3.67
N GLY A 474 -10.01 -13.83 -3.65
CA GLY A 474 -9.33 -13.19 -2.53
C GLY A 474 -9.94 -11.84 -2.15
N SER A 475 -10.18 -10.97 -3.13
CA SER A 475 -10.82 -9.66 -2.93
C SER A 475 -12.26 -9.78 -2.41
N MET A 476 -13.04 -10.73 -2.92
CA MET A 476 -14.41 -11.00 -2.44
C MET A 476 -14.40 -11.53 -1.00
N ILE A 477 -13.57 -12.51 -0.69
CA ILE A 477 -13.43 -13.09 0.65
C ILE A 477 -13.07 -12.00 1.67
N LYS A 478 -12.09 -11.15 1.35
CA LYS A 478 -11.68 -10.02 2.18
C LYS A 478 -12.86 -9.07 2.44
N THR A 479 -13.57 -8.68 1.39
CA THR A 479 -14.71 -7.74 1.48
C THR A 479 -15.85 -8.28 2.32
N PHE A 480 -16.29 -9.53 2.07
CA PHE A 480 -17.36 -10.16 2.86
C PHE A 480 -16.92 -10.48 4.29
N GLY A 481 -15.62 -10.73 4.51
CA GLY A 481 -15.02 -10.86 5.84
C GLY A 481 -15.11 -9.55 6.63
N GLN A 482 -14.76 -8.42 6.03
CA GLN A 482 -14.90 -7.08 6.64
C GLN A 482 -16.38 -6.73 6.91
N ALA A 483 -17.28 -7.17 6.06
CA ALA A 483 -18.74 -7.02 6.24
C ALA A 483 -19.35 -7.98 7.26
N ARG A 484 -18.54 -8.80 7.92
CA ARG A 484 -18.97 -9.80 8.92
C ARG A 484 -19.94 -10.86 8.38
N ASN A 485 -19.86 -11.19 7.09
CA ASN A 485 -20.70 -12.22 6.47
C ASN A 485 -19.92 -13.54 6.28
N VAL A 486 -19.64 -14.22 7.38
CA VAL A 486 -18.88 -15.49 7.40
C VAL A 486 -19.51 -16.61 6.55
N PRO A 487 -20.84 -16.79 6.51
CA PRO A 487 -21.44 -17.81 5.62
C PRO A 487 -21.09 -17.57 4.15
N ARG A 488 -21.07 -16.33 3.68
CA ARG A 488 -20.71 -16.00 2.30
C ARG A 488 -19.21 -16.20 2.04
N VAL A 489 -18.36 -15.92 3.03
CA VAL A 489 -16.90 -16.17 2.95
C VAL A 489 -16.64 -17.67 2.68
N TRP A 490 -17.27 -18.58 3.45
CA TRP A 490 -17.17 -20.01 3.23
C TRP A 490 -17.78 -20.44 1.90
N GLY A 491 -18.93 -19.86 1.52
CA GLY A 491 -19.55 -20.14 0.21
C GLY A 491 -18.61 -19.82 -0.96
N LEU A 492 -17.89 -18.72 -0.91
CA LEU A 492 -16.89 -18.34 -1.94
C LEU A 492 -15.69 -19.30 -1.96
N TRP A 493 -15.22 -19.72 -0.78
CA TRP A 493 -14.13 -20.68 -0.68
C TRP A 493 -14.50 -22.03 -1.31
N HIS A 494 -15.71 -22.54 -1.03
CA HIS A 494 -16.22 -23.77 -1.62
C HIS A 494 -16.54 -23.64 -3.12
N ASP A 495 -17.06 -22.49 -3.58
CA ASP A 495 -17.30 -22.22 -5.00
C ASP A 495 -15.99 -22.22 -5.80
N MET A 496 -14.91 -21.61 -5.23
CA MET A 496 -13.57 -21.65 -5.81
C MET A 496 -13.06 -23.08 -5.99
N ALA A 497 -13.24 -23.94 -4.98
CA ALA A 497 -12.86 -25.34 -5.04
C ALA A 497 -13.72 -26.11 -6.05
N ALA A 498 -15.05 -25.89 -6.09
CA ALA A 498 -15.97 -26.52 -7.02
C ALA A 498 -15.63 -26.19 -8.48
N ARG A 499 -15.16 -24.97 -8.75
CA ARG A 499 -14.70 -24.53 -10.08
C ARG A 499 -13.25 -24.92 -10.39
N ARG A 500 -12.59 -25.65 -9.52
CA ARG A 500 -11.18 -26.08 -9.67
C ARG A 500 -10.19 -24.90 -9.82
N VAL A 501 -10.54 -23.73 -9.27
CA VAL A 501 -9.63 -22.60 -9.20
C VAL A 501 -8.64 -22.85 -8.05
N GLN A 502 -7.37 -22.93 -8.36
CA GLN A 502 -6.34 -23.19 -7.35
C GLN A 502 -6.18 -21.97 -6.42
N PRO A 503 -6.24 -22.15 -5.08
CA PRO A 503 -5.97 -21.07 -4.15
C PRO A 503 -4.50 -20.64 -4.23
N THR A 504 -4.25 -19.37 -3.99
CA THR A 504 -2.90 -18.83 -3.82
C THR A 504 -2.63 -18.56 -2.34
N ALA A 505 -1.35 -18.34 -1.98
CA ALA A 505 -1.00 -17.94 -0.62
C ALA A 505 -1.70 -16.63 -0.19
N ILE A 506 -1.96 -15.72 -1.14
CA ILE A 506 -2.70 -14.48 -0.90
C ILE A 506 -4.17 -14.78 -0.60
N THR A 507 -4.81 -15.65 -1.41
CA THR A 507 -6.22 -16.03 -1.21
C THR A 507 -6.43 -16.74 0.14
N LEU A 508 -5.51 -17.65 0.50
CA LEU A 508 -5.51 -18.30 1.82
C LEU A 508 -5.33 -17.25 2.94
N GLY A 509 -4.41 -16.29 2.75
CA GLY A 509 -4.23 -15.18 3.69
C GLY A 509 -5.49 -14.35 3.89
N CYS A 510 -6.22 -14.00 2.81
CA CYS A 510 -7.50 -13.31 2.88
C CYS A 510 -8.57 -14.14 3.63
N MET A 511 -8.59 -15.47 3.43
CA MET A 511 -9.50 -16.37 4.14
C MET A 511 -9.19 -16.41 5.63
N MET A 512 -7.90 -16.53 6.01
CA MET A 512 -7.45 -16.47 7.40
C MET A 512 -7.84 -15.14 8.05
N GLU A 513 -7.56 -14.02 7.40
CA GLU A 513 -7.89 -12.68 7.90
C GLU A 513 -9.41 -12.52 8.10
N ALA A 514 -10.22 -12.94 7.12
CA ALA A 514 -11.67 -12.87 7.19
C ALA A 514 -12.23 -13.66 8.37
N LEU A 515 -11.74 -14.88 8.63
CA LEU A 515 -12.16 -15.71 9.76
C LEU A 515 -11.71 -15.12 11.10
N VAL A 516 -10.46 -14.67 11.20
CA VAL A 516 -9.89 -14.10 12.43
C VAL A 516 -10.62 -12.82 12.86
N ILE A 517 -10.89 -11.89 11.93
CA ILE A 517 -11.62 -10.63 12.22
C ILE A 517 -13.04 -10.92 12.74
N ASN A 518 -13.63 -12.02 12.30
CA ASN A 518 -14.99 -12.43 12.71
C ASN A 518 -15.01 -13.36 13.93
N ASN A 519 -13.91 -13.50 14.66
CA ASN A 519 -13.76 -14.37 15.83
C ASN A 519 -13.91 -15.88 15.54
N HIS A 520 -13.67 -16.32 14.30
CA HIS A 520 -13.63 -17.72 13.85
C HIS A 520 -12.19 -18.23 13.74
N ALA A 521 -11.34 -17.91 14.72
CA ALA A 521 -9.92 -18.25 14.68
C ALA A 521 -9.67 -19.79 14.74
N GLU A 522 -10.57 -20.56 15.40
CA GLU A 522 -10.49 -22.02 15.44
C GLU A 522 -10.69 -22.62 14.05
N ASP A 523 -11.72 -22.18 13.33
CA ASP A 523 -12.02 -22.66 11.99
C ASP A 523 -10.86 -22.31 11.04
N ALA A 524 -10.26 -21.13 11.22
CA ALA A 524 -9.08 -20.72 10.47
C ALA A 524 -7.87 -21.64 10.76
N TRP A 525 -7.65 -22.01 12.02
CA TRP A 525 -6.56 -22.92 12.38
C TRP A 525 -6.77 -24.32 11.82
N GLN A 526 -8.00 -24.84 11.88
CA GLN A 526 -8.35 -26.12 11.28
C GLN A 526 -8.11 -26.10 9.77
N LEU A 527 -8.58 -25.05 9.05
CA LEU A 527 -8.38 -24.91 7.61
C LEU A 527 -6.89 -24.87 7.25
N LEU A 528 -6.06 -24.19 8.06
CA LEU A 528 -4.61 -24.15 7.84
C LEU A 528 -3.97 -25.54 7.98
N ARG A 529 -4.41 -26.34 8.96
CA ARG A 529 -3.95 -27.72 9.13
C ARG A 529 -4.36 -28.62 7.97
N GLU A 530 -5.62 -28.53 7.54
CA GLU A 530 -6.13 -29.26 6.38
C GLU A 530 -5.38 -28.88 5.09
N THR A 531 -5.01 -27.60 4.93
CA THR A 531 -4.20 -27.13 3.80
C THR A 531 -2.77 -27.67 3.86
N TRP A 532 -2.18 -27.78 5.06
CA TRP A 532 -0.84 -28.34 5.24
C TRP A 532 -0.78 -29.85 4.97
N GLU A 533 -1.85 -30.62 5.28
CA GLU A 533 -1.90 -32.07 5.04
C GLU A 533 -1.91 -32.40 3.54
N LYS A 534 -2.44 -31.49 2.71
CA LYS A 534 -2.42 -31.65 1.24
C LYS A 534 -1.05 -31.28 0.69
N GLU A 535 -0.32 -32.25 0.12
CA GLU A 535 1.04 -32.03 -0.38
C GLU A 535 1.16 -30.94 -1.44
N ASP A 536 0.17 -30.86 -2.34
CA ASP A 536 0.08 -29.86 -3.40
C ASP A 536 -0.16 -28.44 -2.88
N GLN A 537 -0.72 -28.27 -1.67
CA GLN A 537 -1.09 -26.98 -1.08
C GLN A 537 -0.18 -26.55 0.09
N ARG A 538 0.77 -27.37 0.53
CA ARG A 538 1.71 -27.04 1.64
C ARG A 538 2.43 -25.71 1.41
N HIS A 539 2.80 -25.41 0.18
CA HIS A 539 3.51 -24.18 -0.20
C HIS A 539 2.69 -22.90 0.01
N LEU A 540 1.35 -23.00 0.18
CA LEU A 540 0.46 -21.87 0.46
C LEU A 540 0.57 -21.42 1.91
N VAL A 541 0.95 -22.33 2.82
CA VAL A 541 1.11 -22.05 4.24
C VAL A 541 2.46 -21.41 4.49
N ASN A 542 2.45 -20.19 4.99
CA ASN A 542 3.64 -19.37 5.16
C ASN A 542 3.60 -18.56 6.48
N THR A 543 4.65 -17.81 6.73
CA THR A 543 4.79 -16.93 7.90
C THR A 543 3.61 -15.96 8.05
N VAL A 544 3.04 -15.46 6.95
CA VAL A 544 1.93 -14.48 7.00
C VAL A 544 0.65 -15.13 7.51
N THR A 545 0.32 -16.36 7.04
CA THR A 545 -0.88 -17.10 7.47
C THR A 545 -0.84 -17.41 8.96
N TYR A 546 0.32 -17.86 9.48
CA TYR A 546 0.51 -18.07 10.91
C TYR A 546 0.45 -16.79 11.73
N THR A 547 1.09 -15.71 11.25
CA THR A 547 1.05 -14.42 11.94
C THR A 547 -0.38 -13.86 12.04
N THR A 548 -1.21 -14.08 11.01
CA THR A 548 -2.63 -13.70 11.03
C THR A 548 -3.40 -14.52 12.06
N LEU A 549 -3.16 -15.82 12.13
CA LEU A 549 -3.78 -16.67 13.15
C LEU A 549 -3.38 -16.30 14.57
N LEU A 550 -2.09 -16.04 14.81
CA LEU A 550 -1.57 -15.62 16.12
C LEU A 550 -2.29 -14.36 16.63
N LYS A 551 -2.65 -13.42 15.74
CA LYS A 551 -3.48 -12.25 16.10
C LYS A 551 -4.88 -12.66 16.59
N GLY A 552 -5.48 -13.70 15.99
CA GLY A 552 -6.79 -14.21 16.38
C GLY A 552 -6.80 -14.85 17.79
N PHE A 553 -5.68 -15.44 18.20
CA PHE A 553 -5.53 -16.07 19.50
C PHE A 553 -4.79 -15.20 20.54
N ALA A 554 -4.62 -13.91 20.29
CA ALA A 554 -3.84 -12.99 21.14
C ALA A 554 -4.24 -12.99 22.64
N ARG A 555 -5.44 -13.49 22.99
CA ARG A 555 -5.91 -13.60 24.38
C ARG A 555 -5.86 -15.02 24.96
N GLN A 556 -5.30 -15.98 24.22
CA GLN A 556 -5.22 -17.38 24.61
C GLN A 556 -3.76 -17.87 24.56
N PRO A 557 -2.96 -17.64 25.61
CA PRO A 557 -1.51 -17.84 25.58
C PRO A 557 -1.09 -19.28 25.30
N GLU A 558 -1.90 -20.26 25.71
CA GLU A 558 -1.62 -21.68 25.49
C GLU A 558 -1.71 -22.04 24.00
N LYS A 559 -2.75 -21.51 23.29
CA LYS A 559 -2.89 -21.75 21.85
C LYS A 559 -1.83 -21.01 21.05
N VAL A 560 -1.50 -19.78 21.45
CA VAL A 560 -0.39 -19.02 20.84
C VAL A 560 0.91 -19.82 20.95
N THR A 561 1.18 -20.43 22.11
CA THR A 561 2.37 -21.27 22.27
C THR A 561 2.30 -22.53 21.39
N ALA A 562 1.16 -23.23 21.39
CA ALA A 562 0.99 -24.44 20.56
C ALA A 562 1.19 -24.14 19.07
N MET A 563 0.67 -23.01 18.57
CA MET A 563 0.89 -22.57 17.19
C MET A 563 2.33 -22.20 16.89
N TYR A 564 3.01 -21.57 17.85
CA TYR A 564 4.41 -21.23 17.70
C TYR A 564 5.29 -22.47 17.61
N GLU A 565 5.05 -23.48 18.46
CA GLU A 565 5.74 -24.78 18.39
C GLU A 565 5.40 -25.54 17.10
N GLU A 566 4.13 -25.50 16.65
CA GLU A 566 3.71 -26.07 15.38
C GLU A 566 4.44 -25.42 14.20
N MET A 567 4.59 -24.07 14.21
CA MET A 567 5.31 -23.31 13.20
C MET A 567 6.79 -23.71 13.15
N LYS A 568 7.45 -23.86 14.32
CA LYS A 568 8.82 -24.34 14.44
C LYS A 568 8.97 -25.77 13.91
N ALA A 569 8.08 -26.68 14.31
CA ALA A 569 8.10 -28.09 13.88
C ALA A 569 7.93 -28.24 12.35
N ARG A 570 7.21 -27.31 11.71
CA ARG A 570 7.03 -27.27 10.25
C ARG A 570 8.16 -26.56 9.52
N GLY A 571 9.18 -26.05 10.23
CA GLY A 571 10.32 -25.34 9.63
C GLY A 571 9.97 -23.97 9.04
N ILE A 572 8.84 -23.37 9.42
CA ILE A 572 8.43 -22.05 8.92
C ILE A 572 9.18 -20.98 9.72
N GLN A 573 10.00 -20.19 9.01
CA GLN A 573 10.82 -19.15 9.64
C GLN A 573 9.97 -17.99 10.14
N CYS A 574 10.21 -17.57 11.38
CA CYS A 574 9.61 -16.37 11.96
C CYS A 574 10.35 -15.12 11.49
N ASN A 575 9.61 -14.08 11.15
CA ASN A 575 10.14 -12.75 10.88
C ASN A 575 9.88 -11.82 12.08
N THR A 576 10.41 -10.59 12.05
CA THR A 576 10.23 -9.58 13.09
C THR A 576 8.75 -9.36 13.43
N ILE A 577 7.87 -9.33 12.41
CA ILE A 577 6.41 -9.15 12.58
C ILE A 577 5.79 -10.32 13.37
N THR A 578 6.23 -11.55 13.09
CA THR A 578 5.75 -12.74 13.81
C THR A 578 6.17 -12.69 15.28
N TYR A 579 7.46 -12.38 15.55
CA TYR A 579 7.94 -12.24 16.91
C TYR A 579 7.23 -11.13 17.66
N ASN A 580 7.04 -9.95 17.03
CA ASN A 580 6.28 -8.85 17.62
C ASN A 580 4.82 -9.22 17.92
N THR A 581 4.21 -10.06 17.06
CA THR A 581 2.84 -10.56 17.28
C THR A 581 2.79 -11.52 18.48
N LEU A 582 3.76 -12.42 18.61
CA LEU A 582 3.91 -13.32 19.78
C LEU A 582 4.10 -12.53 21.07
N LEU A 583 5.05 -11.58 21.07
CA LEU A 583 5.33 -10.73 22.22
C LEU A 583 4.10 -9.91 22.63
N ASN A 584 3.36 -9.35 21.65
CA ASN A 584 2.12 -8.63 21.93
C ASN A 584 1.02 -9.54 22.52
N ALA A 585 0.88 -10.77 22.02
CA ALA A 585 -0.07 -11.73 22.56
C ALA A 585 0.27 -12.09 24.02
N PHE A 586 1.53 -12.39 24.35
CA PHE A 586 1.96 -12.65 25.70
C PHE A 586 1.83 -11.43 26.63
N ALA A 587 2.09 -10.22 26.11
CA ALA A 587 1.88 -8.98 26.83
C ALA A 587 0.40 -8.76 27.19
N GLN A 588 -0.52 -8.98 26.24
CA GLN A 588 -1.97 -8.87 26.48
C GLN A 588 -2.48 -9.88 27.50
N CYS A 589 -1.90 -11.08 27.53
CA CYS A 589 -2.24 -12.13 28.48
C CYS A 589 -1.51 -12.01 29.84
N ARG A 590 -0.66 -10.99 30.01
CA ARG A 590 0.24 -10.83 31.18
C ARG A 590 1.18 -12.02 31.40
N ALA A 591 1.45 -12.79 30.35
CA ALA A 591 2.33 -13.96 30.39
C ALA A 591 3.80 -13.58 30.13
N MET A 592 4.29 -12.54 30.80
CA MET A 592 5.61 -11.94 30.54
C MET A 592 6.79 -12.87 30.85
N HIS A 593 6.57 -13.97 31.58
CA HIS A 593 7.59 -15.00 31.84
C HIS A 593 8.05 -15.74 30.56
N ARG A 594 7.21 -15.76 29.51
CA ARG A 594 7.53 -16.39 28.22
C ARG A 594 8.30 -15.48 27.26
N VAL A 595 8.31 -14.19 27.54
CA VAL A 595 8.96 -13.20 26.68
C VAL A 595 10.46 -13.43 26.55
N ALA A 596 11.13 -13.85 27.62
CA ALA A 596 12.57 -14.13 27.61
C ALA A 596 12.92 -15.22 26.59
N GLN A 597 12.16 -16.32 26.57
CA GLN A 597 12.37 -17.41 25.61
C GLN A 597 12.17 -16.95 24.16
N VAL A 598 11.14 -16.13 23.90
CA VAL A 598 10.88 -15.61 22.54
C VAL A 598 12.01 -14.70 22.07
N LEU A 599 12.58 -13.88 22.95
CA LEU A 599 13.74 -13.02 22.63
C LEU A 599 15.02 -13.84 22.37
N GLU A 600 15.22 -14.94 23.12
CA GLU A 600 16.32 -15.86 22.85
C GLU A 600 16.15 -16.55 21.49
N ASP A 601 14.95 -17.04 21.19
CA ASP A 601 14.61 -17.65 19.90
C ASP A 601 14.82 -16.68 18.74
N MET A 602 14.46 -15.40 18.94
CA MET A 602 14.65 -14.32 17.97
C MET A 602 16.14 -14.08 17.65
N ARG A 603 17.00 -14.13 18.68
CA ARG A 603 18.46 -14.01 18.53
C ARG A 603 19.11 -15.26 17.94
N ALA A 604 18.58 -16.44 18.27
CA ALA A 604 19.07 -17.73 17.81
C ALA A 604 18.58 -18.09 16.38
N ALA A 605 17.63 -17.33 15.82
CA ALA A 605 17.12 -17.55 14.47
C ALA A 605 18.23 -17.44 13.42
N THR A 606 18.09 -18.17 12.32
CA THR A 606 19.05 -18.15 11.18
C THR A 606 18.36 -17.66 9.91
N PRO A 607 18.63 -16.41 9.47
CA PRO A 607 19.51 -15.39 10.06
C PRO A 607 18.95 -14.81 11.36
N PRO A 608 19.81 -14.31 12.28
CA PRO A 608 19.36 -13.68 13.52
C PRO A 608 18.41 -12.50 13.22
N VAL A 609 17.31 -12.45 13.96
CA VAL A 609 16.33 -11.37 13.85
C VAL A 609 16.60 -10.37 14.96
N GLU A 610 16.99 -9.14 14.60
CA GLU A 610 17.23 -8.08 15.60
C GLU A 610 15.90 -7.46 16.05
N PRO A 611 15.74 -7.14 17.36
CA PRO A 611 14.62 -6.36 17.85
C PRO A 611 14.54 -4.98 17.18
N ASP A 612 13.36 -4.57 16.77
CA ASP A 612 13.07 -3.26 16.19
C ASP A 612 12.36 -2.34 17.21
N VAL A 613 12.07 -1.11 16.79
CA VAL A 613 11.33 -0.12 17.60
C VAL A 613 9.99 -0.68 18.09
N VAL A 614 9.29 -1.47 17.25
CA VAL A 614 7.99 -2.08 17.59
C VAL A 614 8.17 -3.16 18.64
N THR A 615 9.27 -3.93 18.60
CA THR A 615 9.63 -4.93 19.60
C THR A 615 9.79 -4.26 20.97
N TYR A 616 10.64 -3.22 21.07
CA TYR A 616 10.84 -2.48 22.32
C TYR A 616 9.56 -1.84 22.82
N SER A 617 8.77 -1.21 21.96
CA SER A 617 7.47 -0.59 22.31
C SER A 617 6.50 -1.62 22.87
N THR A 618 6.41 -2.80 22.25
CA THR A 618 5.54 -3.90 22.69
C THR A 618 5.97 -4.44 24.06
N LEU A 619 7.26 -4.62 24.28
CA LEU A 619 7.82 -5.11 25.55
C LEU A 619 7.60 -4.11 26.67
N ILE A 620 7.92 -2.83 26.46
CA ILE A 620 7.73 -1.75 27.42
C ILE A 620 6.26 -1.70 27.83
N LYS A 621 5.34 -1.66 26.85
CA LYS A 621 3.89 -1.66 27.11
C LYS A 621 3.43 -2.91 27.87
N GLY A 622 3.97 -4.08 27.54
CA GLY A 622 3.67 -5.33 28.20
C GLY A 622 4.11 -5.33 29.67
N PHE A 623 5.35 -4.94 29.97
CA PHE A 623 5.88 -4.86 31.32
C PHE A 623 5.14 -3.80 32.17
N CYS A 624 4.85 -2.62 31.61
CA CYS A 624 4.02 -1.60 32.28
C CYS A 624 2.59 -2.10 32.58
N SER A 625 2.01 -2.91 31.68
CA SER A 625 0.67 -3.48 31.88
C SER A 625 0.64 -4.58 32.92
N SER A 626 1.74 -5.31 33.10
CA SER A 626 1.89 -6.39 34.08
C SER A 626 2.38 -5.90 35.46
N GLY A 627 2.65 -4.60 35.61
CA GLY A 627 3.12 -4.03 36.88
C GLY A 627 4.62 -4.27 37.16
N ASN A 628 5.42 -4.38 36.13
CA ASN A 628 6.88 -4.51 36.25
C ASN A 628 7.57 -3.32 35.58
N LEU A 629 7.42 -2.15 36.19
CA LEU A 629 7.93 -0.91 35.67
C LEU A 629 9.46 -0.86 35.60
N ASP A 630 10.15 -1.45 36.59
CA ASP A 630 11.62 -1.45 36.62
C ASP A 630 12.24 -2.15 35.40
N ARG A 631 11.63 -3.29 34.98
CA ARG A 631 12.10 -3.96 33.75
C ARG A 631 11.78 -3.14 32.50
N ALA A 632 10.64 -2.44 32.48
CA ALA A 632 10.29 -1.55 31.36
C ALA A 632 11.26 -0.36 31.25
N LEU A 633 11.66 0.24 32.36
CA LEU A 633 12.69 1.30 32.41
C LEU A 633 14.06 0.77 31.98
N GLY A 634 14.43 -0.43 32.42
CA GLY A 634 15.68 -1.08 31.99
C GLY A 634 15.74 -1.32 30.48
N LEU A 635 14.61 -1.69 29.84
CA LEU A 635 14.53 -1.84 28.38
C LEU A 635 14.70 -0.51 27.63
N LEU A 636 14.20 0.60 28.17
CA LEU A 636 14.43 1.92 27.60
C LEU A 636 15.93 2.24 27.64
N GLU A 637 16.62 1.96 28.76
CA GLU A 637 18.06 2.18 28.89
C GLU A 637 18.89 1.25 28.01
N GLU A 638 18.46 -0.02 27.82
CA GLU A 638 19.08 -0.94 26.88
C GLU A 638 19.01 -0.39 25.46
N MET A 639 17.82 0.09 25.03
CA MET A 639 17.59 0.68 23.72
C MET A 639 18.43 1.94 23.48
N GLU A 640 18.52 2.84 24.50
CA GLU A 640 19.34 4.06 24.43
C GLU A 640 20.84 3.73 24.34
N LYS A 641 21.32 2.72 25.07
CA LYS A 641 22.72 2.26 25.03
C LYS A 641 23.10 1.61 23.70
N ASP A 642 22.19 0.84 23.11
CA ASP A 642 22.41 0.23 21.80
C ASP A 642 22.50 1.25 20.68
N GLY A 643 21.89 2.43 20.84
CA GLY A 643 21.97 3.57 19.92
C GLY A 643 21.47 3.31 18.48
N LYS A 644 20.92 2.11 18.22
CA LYS A 644 20.40 1.72 16.90
C LYS A 644 19.05 2.35 16.61
N HIS A 645 18.25 2.55 17.65
CA HIS A 645 16.88 3.03 17.57
C HIS A 645 16.64 4.14 18.58
N ALA A 646 15.94 5.21 18.17
CA ALA A 646 15.52 6.28 19.07
C ALA A 646 14.16 5.91 19.70
N PRO A 647 13.96 6.16 21.02
CA PRO A 647 12.65 6.00 21.65
C PRO A 647 11.62 6.95 21.04
N ASP A 648 10.40 6.49 20.87
CA ASP A 648 9.28 7.29 20.37
C ASP A 648 8.36 7.79 21.50
N GLU A 649 7.45 8.70 21.17
CA GLU A 649 6.45 9.23 22.10
C GLU A 649 5.60 8.12 22.73
N MET A 650 5.28 7.06 21.97
CA MET A 650 4.40 5.97 22.42
C MET A 650 5.06 5.14 23.54
N MET A 651 6.39 4.96 23.49
CA MET A 651 7.16 4.29 24.54
C MET A 651 7.16 5.11 25.83
N TYR A 652 7.49 6.41 25.74
CA TYR A 652 7.46 7.30 26.89
C TYR A 652 6.05 7.36 27.51
N ASN A 653 5.00 7.45 26.69
CA ASN A 653 3.63 7.46 27.18
C ASN A 653 3.22 6.14 27.87
N SER A 654 3.73 4.99 27.40
CA SER A 654 3.51 3.69 28.03
C SER A 654 4.20 3.60 29.40
N LEU A 655 5.42 4.14 29.51
CA LEU A 655 6.15 4.21 30.76
C LEU A 655 5.47 5.17 31.77
N LEU A 656 5.02 6.33 31.29
CA LEU A 656 4.26 7.28 32.11
C LEU A 656 2.94 6.70 32.62
N ASP A 657 2.23 5.89 31.82
CA ASP A 657 1.04 5.17 32.28
C ASP A 657 1.40 4.13 33.34
N GLY A 658 2.54 3.43 33.19
CA GLY A 658 3.11 2.54 34.21
C GLY A 658 3.40 3.30 35.51
N CYS A 659 4.12 4.42 35.43
CA CYS A 659 4.40 5.30 36.57
C CYS A 659 3.10 5.79 37.24
N ALA A 660 2.07 6.12 36.45
CA ALA A 660 0.78 6.57 36.99
C ALA A 660 0.00 5.46 37.72
N LYS A 661 0.16 4.21 37.31
CA LYS A 661 -0.43 3.04 38.00
C LYS A 661 0.27 2.74 39.33
N GLU A 662 1.61 2.78 39.32
CA GLU A 662 2.44 2.51 40.49
C GLU A 662 2.72 3.74 41.37
N GLN A 663 2.19 4.92 41.00
CA GLN A 663 2.38 6.21 41.68
C GLN A 663 3.84 6.66 41.82
N ARG A 664 4.71 6.28 40.88
CA ARG A 664 6.13 6.62 40.88
C ARG A 664 6.37 7.96 40.19
N LEU A 665 6.21 9.04 40.97
CA LEU A 665 6.27 10.41 40.42
C LEU A 665 7.67 10.83 39.99
N ASN A 666 8.71 10.45 40.74
CA ASN A 666 10.07 10.90 40.45
C ASN A 666 10.54 10.37 39.10
N GLU A 667 10.29 9.11 38.81
CA GLU A 667 10.60 8.47 37.53
C GLU A 667 9.82 9.10 36.39
N ALA A 668 8.52 9.42 36.63
CA ALA A 668 7.73 10.10 35.61
C ALA A 668 8.28 11.48 35.23
N LEU A 669 8.79 12.24 36.21
CA LEU A 669 9.42 13.53 35.93
C LEU A 669 10.75 13.35 35.20
N GLN A 670 11.56 12.35 35.58
CA GLN A 670 12.80 12.01 34.86
C GLN A 670 12.53 11.60 33.41
N LEU A 671 11.44 10.86 33.15
CA LEU A 671 11.05 10.49 31.78
C LEU A 671 10.69 11.73 30.94
N VAL A 672 10.03 12.73 31.53
CA VAL A 672 9.74 14.00 30.82
C VAL A 672 11.02 14.75 30.50
N ASP A 673 11.98 14.77 31.43
CA ASP A 673 13.27 15.40 31.18
C ASP A 673 14.10 14.64 30.11
N ARG A 674 14.01 13.30 30.09
CA ARG A 674 14.59 12.48 29.01
C ARG A 674 13.92 12.78 27.67
N MET A 675 12.59 12.92 27.58
CA MET A 675 11.88 13.32 26.36
C MET A 675 12.42 14.65 25.81
N ARG A 676 12.68 15.61 26.70
CA ARG A 676 13.30 16.90 26.31
C ARG A 676 14.70 16.71 25.74
N GLN A 677 15.55 15.90 26.39
CA GLN A 677 16.92 15.63 25.98
C GLN A 677 17.00 14.89 24.64
N THR A 678 16.09 13.97 24.39
CA THR A 678 16.01 13.19 23.15
C THR A 678 15.27 13.92 22.02
N GLY A 679 14.71 15.11 22.28
CA GLY A 679 13.95 15.90 21.30
C GLY A 679 12.57 15.34 20.97
N VAL A 680 12.05 14.42 21.78
CA VAL A 680 10.69 13.87 21.60
C VAL A 680 9.67 14.80 22.24
N ALA A 681 8.85 15.46 21.40
CA ALA A 681 7.85 16.41 21.89
C ALA A 681 6.70 15.72 22.65
N PRO A 682 6.39 16.13 23.89
CA PRO A 682 5.23 15.67 24.61
C PRO A 682 3.93 16.08 23.92
N SER A 683 2.92 15.21 23.95
CA SER A 683 1.58 15.49 23.40
C SER A 683 0.54 15.73 24.49
N ASN A 684 -0.67 16.01 24.06
CA ASN A 684 -1.84 16.06 24.97
C ASN A 684 -2.07 14.75 25.75
N TYR A 685 -1.66 13.61 25.19
CA TYR A 685 -1.74 12.33 25.86
C TYR A 685 -0.73 12.23 27.00
N THR A 686 0.52 12.61 26.75
CA THR A 686 1.61 12.72 27.75
C THR A 686 1.18 13.60 28.92
N LEU A 687 0.66 14.79 28.60
CA LEU A 687 0.17 15.73 29.61
C LEU A 687 -0.99 15.17 30.43
N SER A 688 -1.92 14.45 29.81
CA SER A 688 -3.03 13.78 30.50
C SER A 688 -2.55 12.74 31.51
N MET A 689 -1.48 11.97 31.17
CA MET A 689 -0.90 10.98 32.09
C MET A 689 -0.22 11.66 33.29
N LEU A 690 0.57 12.69 33.04
CA LEU A 690 1.23 13.47 34.10
C LEU A 690 0.22 14.11 35.04
N VAL A 691 -0.82 14.75 34.51
CA VAL A 691 -1.89 15.36 35.33
C VAL A 691 -2.61 14.32 36.18
N LYS A 692 -2.92 13.14 35.65
CA LYS A 692 -3.51 12.04 36.43
C LYS A 692 -2.59 11.58 37.57
N LEU A 693 -1.29 11.42 37.28
CA LEU A 693 -0.29 11.01 38.26
C LEU A 693 -0.15 12.06 39.37
N LEU A 694 0.06 13.34 39.01
CA LEU A 694 0.20 14.44 39.95
C LEU A 694 -1.07 14.63 40.81
N GLY A 695 -2.24 14.43 40.20
CA GLY A 695 -3.53 14.45 40.88
C GLY A 695 -3.64 13.36 41.97
N ARG A 696 -3.23 12.13 41.64
CA ARG A 696 -3.19 11.00 42.60
C ARG A 696 -2.16 11.22 43.72
N CYS A 697 -1.01 11.80 43.39
CA CYS A 697 0.05 12.12 44.34
C CYS A 697 -0.27 13.40 45.18
N ARG A 698 -1.44 13.96 45.06
CA ARG A 698 -1.91 15.19 45.78
C ARG A 698 -1.05 16.44 45.49
N LYS A 699 -0.34 16.48 44.37
CA LYS A 699 0.50 17.63 43.95
C LYS A 699 -0.19 18.49 42.89
N LEU A 700 -1.40 18.99 43.24
CA LEU A 700 -2.24 19.71 42.27
C LEU A 700 -1.61 20.99 41.71
N THR A 701 -0.89 21.76 42.55
CA THR A 701 -0.18 22.96 42.12
C THR A 701 0.86 22.65 41.03
N GLN A 702 1.56 21.55 41.22
CA GLN A 702 2.57 21.09 40.24
C GLN A 702 1.89 20.61 38.94
N ALA A 703 0.66 20.08 39.00
CA ALA A 703 -0.10 19.71 37.79
C ALA A 703 -0.45 20.94 36.94
N PHE A 704 -0.84 22.06 37.59
CA PHE A 704 -1.10 23.32 36.87
C PHE A 704 0.16 23.94 36.30
N SER A 705 1.27 24.00 37.05
CA SER A 705 2.53 24.53 36.54
C SER A 705 3.08 23.69 35.40
N MET A 706 2.93 22.35 35.42
CA MET A 706 3.35 21.45 34.35
C MET A 706 2.49 21.67 33.09
N LEU A 707 1.18 21.92 33.24
CA LEU A 707 0.31 22.27 32.12
C LEU A 707 0.83 23.54 31.44
N GLU A 708 1.11 24.61 32.20
CA GLU A 708 1.54 25.88 31.66
C GLU A 708 2.94 25.81 31.03
N SER A 709 3.89 25.11 31.68
CA SER A 709 5.26 24.99 31.17
C SER A 709 5.32 24.18 29.88
N LEU A 710 4.69 22.99 29.82
CA LEU A 710 4.75 22.15 28.62
C LEU A 710 3.98 22.74 27.45
N THR A 711 2.84 23.40 27.69
CA THR A 711 2.09 24.06 26.62
C THR A 711 2.82 25.27 26.04
N ALA A 712 3.53 26.03 26.86
CA ALA A 712 4.35 27.15 26.43
C ALA A 712 5.61 26.69 25.70
N GLU A 713 6.32 25.68 26.23
CA GLU A 713 7.56 25.13 25.69
C GLU A 713 7.37 24.49 24.31
N PHE A 714 6.33 23.67 24.14
CA PHE A 714 6.08 22.91 22.92
C PHE A 714 4.98 23.50 22.02
N ASN A 715 4.47 24.70 22.36
CA ASN A 715 3.50 25.47 21.59
C ASN A 715 2.27 24.68 21.12
N PHE A 716 1.68 23.87 21.99
CA PHE A 716 0.41 23.16 21.72
C PHE A 716 -0.71 23.57 22.67
N ARG A 717 -1.97 23.47 22.22
CA ARG A 717 -3.14 23.78 23.06
C ARG A 717 -3.63 22.52 23.78
N PRO A 718 -3.95 22.59 25.10
CA PRO A 718 -4.55 21.48 25.80
C PRO A 718 -5.91 21.12 25.18
N ASN A 719 -6.14 19.84 24.97
CA ASN A 719 -7.43 19.34 24.49
C ASN A 719 -8.39 19.13 25.68
N ILE A 720 -9.67 18.88 25.37
CA ILE A 720 -10.70 18.65 26.39
C ILE A 720 -10.37 17.52 27.34
N GLN A 721 -9.65 16.49 26.88
CA GLN A 721 -9.26 15.34 27.70
C GLN A 721 -8.27 15.72 28.81
N VAL A 722 -7.31 16.61 28.53
CA VAL A 722 -6.37 17.15 29.54
C VAL A 722 -7.13 17.92 30.61
N TYR A 723 -8.05 18.79 30.20
CA TYR A 723 -8.90 19.55 31.14
C TYR A 723 -9.78 18.62 31.97
N THR A 724 -10.37 17.58 31.37
CA THR A 724 -11.16 16.58 32.12
C THR A 724 -10.31 15.86 33.17
N CYS A 725 -9.04 15.53 32.85
CA CYS A 725 -8.09 14.94 33.81
C CYS A 725 -7.74 15.91 34.96
N LEU A 726 -7.58 17.22 34.68
CA LEU A 726 -7.36 18.25 35.69
C LEU A 726 -8.57 18.44 36.59
N ILE A 727 -9.78 18.48 36.04
CA ILE A 727 -11.03 18.53 36.80
C ILE A 727 -11.11 17.33 37.76
N GLN A 728 -10.84 16.13 37.25
CA GLN A 728 -10.80 14.92 38.09
C GLN A 728 -9.73 15.00 39.19
N ALA A 729 -8.55 15.53 38.86
CA ALA A 729 -7.47 15.76 39.81
C ALA A 729 -7.91 16.78 40.91
N CYS A 730 -8.64 17.84 40.56
CA CYS A 730 -9.17 18.81 41.50
C CYS A 730 -10.15 18.15 42.49
N PHE A 731 -11.07 17.30 42.00
CA PHE A 731 -11.99 16.57 42.90
C PHE A 731 -11.27 15.59 43.79
N HIS A 732 -10.29 14.87 43.29
CA HIS A 732 -9.47 13.95 44.07
C HIS A 732 -8.71 14.67 45.20
N ASN A 733 -8.33 15.92 44.96
CA ASN A 733 -7.68 16.81 45.95
C ASN A 733 -8.66 17.68 46.74
N ARG A 734 -9.98 17.42 46.69
CA ARG A 734 -11.03 18.14 47.41
C ARG A 734 -11.07 19.68 47.17
N GLN A 735 -10.73 20.10 45.92
CA GLN A 735 -10.75 21.50 45.49
C GLN A 735 -11.81 21.76 44.41
N PRO A 736 -13.13 21.69 44.75
CA PRO A 736 -14.20 21.80 43.77
C PRO A 736 -14.27 23.20 43.12
N SER A 737 -13.85 24.24 43.81
CA SER A 737 -13.83 25.62 43.27
C SER A 737 -12.90 25.75 42.07
N LYS A 738 -11.71 25.06 42.09
CA LYS A 738 -10.79 25.04 40.97
C LYS A 738 -11.33 24.20 39.81
N ALA A 739 -12.06 23.11 40.10
CA ALA A 739 -12.69 22.30 39.06
C ALA A 739 -13.77 23.11 38.30
N VAL A 740 -14.56 23.91 38.98
CA VAL A 740 -15.54 24.79 38.33
C VAL A 740 -14.87 25.92 37.55
N ALA A 741 -13.79 26.52 38.08
CA ALA A 741 -13.04 27.56 37.38
C ALA A 741 -12.39 27.01 36.08
N LEU A 742 -12.03 25.72 36.04
CA LEU A 742 -11.53 25.08 34.80
C LEU A 742 -12.61 25.00 33.73
N LEU A 743 -13.89 24.82 34.07
CA LEU A 743 -14.98 24.85 33.08
C LEU A 743 -15.08 26.23 32.42
N GLU A 744 -14.95 27.30 33.18
CA GLU A 744 -14.94 28.67 32.63
C GLU A 744 -13.72 28.91 31.76
N ARG A 745 -12.56 28.36 32.13
CA ARG A 745 -11.34 28.44 31.31
C ARG A 745 -11.49 27.67 29.99
N ILE A 746 -12.09 26.48 30.00
CA ILE A 746 -12.36 25.70 28.78
C ILE A 746 -13.19 26.52 27.78
N LEU A 747 -14.24 27.18 28.30
CA LEU A 747 -15.11 28.00 27.47
C LEU A 747 -14.43 29.27 26.95
N ALA A 748 -13.59 29.91 27.79
CA ALA A 748 -12.78 31.08 27.41
C ALA A 748 -11.73 30.72 26.32
N ASP A 749 -11.14 29.53 26.36
CA ASP A 749 -10.21 29.02 25.34
C ASP A 749 -10.92 28.60 24.03
N GLY A 750 -12.28 28.72 23.99
CA GLY A 750 -13.11 28.36 22.84
C GLY A 750 -13.23 26.85 22.60
N ALA A 751 -12.84 26.02 23.58
CA ALA A 751 -13.05 24.58 23.55
C ALA A 751 -14.47 24.24 24.04
N ARG A 752 -15.05 23.17 23.45
CA ARG A 752 -16.40 22.71 23.89
C ARG A 752 -16.26 21.52 24.82
N PRO A 753 -16.82 21.60 26.04
CA PRO A 753 -16.90 20.48 26.97
C PRO A 753 -17.69 19.31 26.32
N ASP A 754 -17.26 18.08 26.57
CA ASP A 754 -17.98 16.87 26.17
C ASP A 754 -18.85 16.34 27.30
N GLU A 755 -19.73 15.36 27.00
CA GLU A 755 -20.59 14.69 27.99
C GLU A 755 -19.79 14.15 29.18
N LYS A 756 -18.59 13.64 28.90
CA LYS A 756 -17.70 13.10 29.92
C LYS A 756 -17.18 14.19 30.88
N THR A 757 -16.84 15.36 30.37
CA THR A 757 -16.40 16.51 31.18
C THR A 757 -17.52 16.97 32.13
N TYR A 758 -18.74 17.14 31.62
CA TYR A 758 -19.88 17.50 32.43
C TYR A 758 -20.23 16.40 33.45
N THR A 759 -20.20 15.13 33.05
CA THR A 759 -20.43 14.00 33.96
C THR A 759 -19.43 13.98 35.12
N VAL A 760 -18.13 14.19 34.84
CA VAL A 760 -17.08 14.23 35.88
C VAL A 760 -17.29 15.42 36.83
N LEU A 761 -17.65 16.59 36.31
CA LEU A 761 -17.96 17.78 37.13
C LEU A 761 -19.15 17.52 38.05
N VAL A 762 -20.25 17.05 37.50
CA VAL A 762 -21.48 16.80 38.25
C VAL A 762 -21.28 15.72 39.30
N THR A 763 -20.71 14.59 38.92
CA THR A 763 -20.41 13.47 39.86
C THR A 763 -19.49 13.93 40.99
N GLY A 764 -18.41 14.66 40.66
CA GLY A 764 -17.49 15.15 41.70
C GLY A 764 -18.12 16.14 42.68
N LEU A 765 -18.97 17.03 42.19
CA LEU A 765 -19.71 17.96 43.05
C LEU A 765 -20.76 17.25 43.94
N VAL A 766 -21.47 16.27 43.35
CA VAL A 766 -22.44 15.42 44.10
C VAL A 766 -21.74 14.64 45.22
N GLN A 767 -20.56 14.07 44.96
CA GLN A 767 -19.76 13.35 45.96
C GLN A 767 -19.29 14.25 47.10
N LEU A 768 -19.02 15.54 46.82
CA LEU A 768 -18.61 16.52 47.81
C LEU A 768 -19.81 17.25 48.48
N GLY A 769 -21.04 16.82 48.21
CA GLY A 769 -22.25 17.39 48.81
C GLY A 769 -22.70 18.74 48.24
N GLN A 770 -22.08 19.22 47.16
CA GLN A 770 -22.45 20.50 46.52
C GLN A 770 -23.51 20.28 45.42
N THR A 771 -24.67 19.74 45.84
CA THR A 771 -25.73 19.30 44.92
C THR A 771 -26.37 20.43 44.12
N GLU A 772 -26.51 21.66 44.69
CA GLU A 772 -27.06 22.82 44.00
C GLU A 772 -26.15 23.27 42.85
N LYS A 773 -24.82 23.32 43.06
CA LYS A 773 -23.86 23.65 42.01
C LYS A 773 -23.79 22.55 40.93
N ALA A 774 -23.94 21.29 41.36
CA ALA A 774 -24.01 20.16 40.43
C ALA A 774 -25.21 20.28 39.49
N ALA A 775 -26.39 20.68 40.04
CA ALA A 775 -27.60 20.91 39.26
C ALA A 775 -27.46 22.08 38.28
N GLN A 776 -26.84 23.20 38.71
CA GLN A 776 -26.55 24.34 37.83
C GLN A 776 -25.65 23.98 36.64
N ILE A 777 -24.59 23.19 36.89
CA ILE A 777 -23.67 22.74 35.81
C ILE A 777 -24.39 21.75 34.90
N ALA A 778 -25.19 20.85 35.42
CA ALA A 778 -25.99 19.93 34.61
C ALA A 778 -27.03 20.69 33.78
N LEU A 779 -27.68 21.73 34.33
CA LEU A 779 -28.60 22.58 33.58
C LEU A 779 -27.88 23.24 32.39
N ARG A 780 -26.72 23.84 32.63
CA ARG A 780 -25.90 24.46 31.60
C ARG A 780 -25.53 23.46 30.45
N SER A 781 -25.24 22.20 30.77
CA SER A 781 -24.91 21.19 29.75
C SER A 781 -26.06 20.87 28.79
N PHE A 782 -27.33 21.08 29.26
CA PHE A 782 -28.52 20.93 28.41
C PHE A 782 -28.87 22.21 27.63
N GLU A 783 -28.34 23.38 28.06
CA GLU A 783 -28.52 24.67 27.41
C GLU A 783 -27.45 24.98 26.36
N ASP A 784 -26.38 24.22 26.31
CA ASP A 784 -25.35 24.34 25.24
C ASP A 784 -25.94 24.08 23.85
N GLU A 785 -25.40 24.74 22.82
CA GLU A 785 -25.80 24.51 21.42
C GLU A 785 -24.68 23.84 20.60
N PRO A 786 -24.82 22.55 20.25
CA PRO A 786 -25.93 21.60 20.53
C PRO A 786 -25.88 21.07 21.97
N PRO A 787 -27.05 20.69 22.56
CA PRO A 787 -27.13 20.15 23.92
C PRO A 787 -26.21 18.94 24.09
N VAL A 788 -25.37 18.95 25.14
CA VAL A 788 -24.40 17.88 25.42
C VAL A 788 -24.97 16.87 26.42
N GLY A 789 -25.51 17.39 27.54
CA GLY A 789 -26.06 16.58 28.61
C GLY A 789 -25.02 15.92 29.53
N VAL A 790 -25.48 15.02 30.38
CA VAL A 790 -24.69 14.21 31.30
C VAL A 790 -25.10 12.75 31.20
N ASP A 791 -24.22 11.82 31.58
CA ASP A 791 -24.49 10.38 31.57
C ASP A 791 -25.74 10.04 32.40
N ALA A 792 -26.53 9.07 31.92
CA ALA A 792 -27.81 8.69 32.52
C ALA A 792 -27.69 8.29 34.01
N ARG A 793 -26.62 7.58 34.39
CA ARG A 793 -26.36 7.20 35.78
C ARG A 793 -26.11 8.41 36.67
N CYS A 794 -25.29 9.35 36.19
CA CYS A 794 -24.98 10.58 36.90
C CYS A 794 -26.24 11.44 37.08
N TYR A 795 -27.10 11.50 36.06
CA TYR A 795 -28.38 12.20 36.15
C TYR A 795 -29.30 11.60 37.20
N GLU A 796 -29.48 10.29 37.25
CA GLU A 796 -30.33 9.62 38.23
C GLU A 796 -29.78 9.77 39.68
N GLU A 797 -28.46 9.75 39.87
CA GLU A 797 -27.84 10.00 41.17
C GLU A 797 -28.09 11.46 41.65
N LEU A 798 -27.87 12.44 40.74
CA LEU A 798 -28.16 13.84 41.01
C LEU A 798 -29.66 14.04 41.38
N ARG A 799 -30.56 13.44 40.58
CA ARG A 799 -32.01 13.47 40.80
C ARG A 799 -32.39 12.94 42.17
N ALA A 800 -31.89 11.78 42.56
CA ALA A 800 -32.17 11.18 43.88
C ALA A 800 -31.74 12.11 45.02
N ARG A 801 -30.58 12.77 44.91
CA ARG A 801 -30.07 13.70 45.91
C ARG A 801 -30.86 15.00 45.98
N LEU A 802 -31.31 15.55 44.85
CA LEU A 802 -32.13 16.74 44.78
C LEU A 802 -33.55 16.48 45.31
N THR A 803 -34.10 15.29 45.08
CA THR A 803 -35.44 14.91 45.60
C THR A 803 -35.47 14.83 47.13
N SER A 804 -34.38 14.37 47.76
CA SER A 804 -34.22 14.28 49.21
C SER A 804 -33.72 15.58 49.87
N GLY A 805 -33.40 16.61 49.05
CA GLY A 805 -32.83 17.87 49.48
C GLY A 805 -33.86 18.96 49.85
N PRO A 806 -33.39 20.21 50.16
CA PRO A 806 -34.20 21.36 50.45
C PRO A 806 -35.09 21.80 49.27
N GLU A 807 -36.05 22.68 49.51
CA GLU A 807 -37.02 23.20 48.52
C GLU A 807 -36.31 23.81 47.27
N THR A 808 -35.15 24.47 47.46
CA THR A 808 -34.29 24.96 46.37
C THR A 808 -33.84 23.86 45.42
N GLY A 809 -33.51 22.69 45.97
CA GLY A 809 -33.12 21.53 45.18
C GLY A 809 -34.26 20.94 44.34
N LYS A 810 -35.48 20.90 44.89
CA LYS A 810 -36.65 20.44 44.13
C LYS A 810 -37.03 21.36 42.98
N ARG A 811 -36.85 22.69 43.16
CA ARG A 811 -37.04 23.67 42.09
C ARG A 811 -36.01 23.46 40.94
N LEU A 812 -34.73 23.33 41.29
CA LEU A 812 -33.68 23.04 40.33
C LEU A 812 -33.90 21.72 39.59
N LEU A 813 -34.49 20.72 40.27
CA LEU A 813 -34.83 19.45 39.64
C LEU A 813 -35.92 19.63 38.56
N ALA A 814 -36.95 20.43 38.85
CA ALA A 814 -38.01 20.71 37.88
C ALA A 814 -37.46 21.44 36.64
N GLU A 815 -36.53 22.40 36.83
CA GLU A 815 -35.86 23.11 35.75
C GLU A 815 -34.98 22.16 34.91
N LEU A 816 -34.30 21.23 35.57
CA LEU A 816 -33.40 20.24 34.94
C LEU A 816 -34.17 19.19 34.12
N ASP A 817 -35.31 18.70 34.64
CA ASP A 817 -36.22 17.80 33.93
C ASP A 817 -36.82 18.49 32.70
N ALA A 818 -37.17 19.79 32.82
CA ALA A 818 -37.68 20.58 31.71
C ALA A 818 -36.62 20.86 30.65
N ALA A 819 -35.35 21.11 31.03
CA ALA A 819 -34.24 21.32 30.10
C ALA A 819 -33.88 20.02 29.34
N ARG A 820 -33.84 18.89 30.04
CA ARG A 820 -33.65 17.56 29.45
C ARG A 820 -34.72 17.21 28.42
N ALA A 821 -36.00 17.50 28.75
CA ALA A 821 -37.13 17.28 27.84
C ALA A 821 -37.04 18.16 26.58
N ARG A 822 -36.57 19.40 26.70
CA ARG A 822 -36.32 20.32 25.56
C ARG A 822 -35.16 19.81 24.68
N GLY A 823 -34.08 19.35 25.27
CA GLY A 823 -32.92 18.80 24.56
C GLY A 823 -33.20 17.46 23.88
N ALA A 824 -34.19 16.68 24.35
CA ALA A 824 -34.58 15.40 23.73
C ALA A 824 -35.55 15.56 22.54
N ALA A 825 -36.11 16.74 22.30
CA ALA A 825 -37.29 16.98 21.46
C ALA A 825 -37.06 17.50 20.04
N PRO A 826 -36.00 17.33 19.27
CA PRO A 826 -36.20 17.55 17.86
C PRO A 826 -35.36 16.67 16.89
N ARG A 827 -35.45 15.39 16.99
CA ARG A 827 -35.00 14.54 15.85
C ARG A 827 -36.14 13.81 15.12
N GLN A 828 -37.42 13.99 15.56
CA GLN A 828 -38.59 13.33 14.94
C GLN A 828 -39.45 14.22 14.03
N GLN A 829 -39.23 15.52 13.93
CA GLN A 829 -40.09 16.41 13.13
C GLN A 829 -39.53 16.82 11.76
N ALA A 830 -38.34 16.35 11.36
CA ALA A 830 -37.83 16.59 10.01
C ALA A 830 -38.13 15.49 8.98
N ALA A 831 -38.80 14.41 9.41
CA ALA A 831 -39.12 13.26 8.55
C ALA A 831 -40.62 12.96 8.46
N GLY A 832 -41.46 13.94 8.30
CA GLY A 832 -42.91 13.62 8.20
C GLY A 832 -43.82 14.85 7.99
N ARG A 833 -43.65 15.58 6.91
CA ARG A 833 -44.77 16.35 6.34
C ARG A 833 -45.33 15.57 5.16
N PRO A 834 -46.54 15.04 5.22
CA PRO A 834 -47.18 14.48 4.04
C PRO A 834 -47.56 15.61 3.08
N VAL A 835 -47.06 15.52 1.86
CA VAL A 835 -47.53 16.34 0.75
C VAL A 835 -48.95 15.92 0.45
N ALA A 836 -49.91 16.83 0.73
CA ALA A 836 -51.29 16.69 0.34
C ALA A 836 -51.40 16.66 -1.21
N ARG A 837 -51.93 15.58 -1.73
CA ARG A 837 -52.38 15.49 -3.13
C ARG A 837 -53.54 16.44 -3.35
N GLY A 838 -53.36 17.51 -4.11
CA GLY A 838 -54.43 18.33 -4.71
C GLY A 838 -54.63 17.90 -6.16
N ALA A 839 -55.85 17.58 -6.52
CA ALA A 839 -56.31 17.22 -7.85
C ALA A 839 -56.35 18.41 -8.81
N PRO A 840 -56.53 18.22 -10.13
CA PRO A 840 -56.17 19.21 -11.15
C PRO A 840 -57.41 20.07 -11.55
N GLY A 841 -57.14 21.33 -11.95
CA GLY A 841 -58.19 22.20 -12.47
C GLY A 841 -57.74 23.55 -12.99
N SER A 842 -57.69 23.68 -14.30
CA SER A 842 -57.95 24.86 -15.12
C SER A 842 -57.02 26.10 -15.09
N ALA A 843 -56.30 26.32 -16.19
CA ALA A 843 -55.89 27.61 -16.70
C ALA A 843 -57.10 28.45 -17.16
N PRO A 844 -57.08 29.76 -17.63
CA PRO A 844 -55.94 30.61 -17.98
C PRO A 844 -56.10 32.10 -17.57
N GLY A 845 -55.15 32.97 -17.87
CA GLY A 845 -55.38 34.39 -17.93
C GLY A 845 -54.15 35.29 -17.72
N THR A 846 -53.52 35.63 -18.82
CA THR A 846 -52.87 36.89 -19.22
C THR A 846 -52.88 38.11 -18.25
N THR A 847 -51.75 38.77 -18.04
CA THR A 847 -51.30 40.00 -18.61
C THR A 847 -50.25 40.75 -17.77
N LYS A 848 -49.21 41.19 -18.43
CA LYS A 848 -48.47 42.46 -18.40
C LYS A 848 -47.82 42.97 -17.10
N ALA A 849 -46.55 43.02 -17.13
CA ALA A 849 -45.67 44.18 -17.39
C ALA A 849 -45.36 45.10 -16.18
N ALA A 850 -44.14 45.33 -16.00
CA ALA A 850 -43.42 46.58 -15.84
C ALA A 850 -42.49 46.69 -14.62
N ALA A 851 -41.26 46.92 -15.00
CA ALA A 851 -40.32 47.92 -14.43
C ALA A 851 -39.50 47.63 -13.18
N ASN A 852 -38.21 47.49 -13.43
CA ASN A 852 -37.05 47.93 -12.66
C ASN A 852 -37.23 49.38 -12.18
N PRO A 853 -36.54 49.95 -11.13
CA PRO A 853 -35.06 49.93 -11.09
C PRO A 853 -34.42 49.98 -9.69
N GLU A 854 -33.12 49.65 -9.75
CA GLU A 854 -31.97 50.27 -9.10
C GLU A 854 -31.82 50.46 -7.56
N ARG A 855 -30.60 50.11 -7.13
CA ARG A 855 -29.66 50.66 -6.12
C ARG A 855 -29.73 50.09 -4.70
N GLY A 856 -28.49 49.69 -4.37
CA GLY A 856 -27.96 49.60 -3.01
C GLY A 856 -26.91 48.51 -2.88
#